data_fb836b3ab872ff8c89daafaa6f82ed4c
#
_entry.id   fb836b3ab872ff8c89daafaa6f82ed4c
#
_cell.length_a   1.000
_cell.length_b   1.000
_cell.length_c   1.000
_cell.angle_alpha   90.00
_cell.angle_beta   90.00
_cell.angle_gamma   90.00
#
_symmetry.space_group_name_H-M   'P 1'
#
loop_
_entity.id
_entity.type
_entity.pdbx_description
1 polymer ?
#
loop_
_entity_poly.entity_id
_entity_poly.type
_entity_poly.pdbx_seq_one_letter_code
_entity_poly.pdbx_strand_id
1 'polypeptide(L)'
;MEVKKLYLSLILLTFTFVGFAQQKISLNLNQVTAEELFRQIEQQSGYTIYCNPADMDSLLFSVQCVDELAPQALAKAFEGTAFQVSVYEGKQQLFVLKERSLVTSISDDYFYQRKELERGSSDYYLLNPMEQKATSENKVYTIGDETATTLPDKVQLTGVISDFRTGEPIVGAVIYEETTMAGATTDAYGYYSLSLPSGRQRLLIRGLGLKDTQRQVQLYGNGKLDIELEEEVYSLKEVTVTSERLARVQSTALGVERMQIKDIKNIPTAFGEMDVIKVVMMLPGVKSVGEASSGFNVRGGSTDQNLILYNNGTIYNPTHLFGFFSAFNPDLVKEIELYKSSIPSKYGGRISSVLEINAREGNKKEFTGQVSIGLLTSRVTLEGPIGEKTSFILGGRTTYSDWILGMLPEDSGYKDGKAGFYDLNAILDHKFSDKDNLYISGYYSNDRFRFDSDERYGYTNANASAKWRHIYNNRLTSTMTGGYDHYSYHTETRENPSDAYKLKFGINQVYGKFDFTSYITDKHTLDFGLNSTLYMLSPGTYTPNSDSSLVARDQIQDERALETSVYLADRWEITPKLSIDLGVRYTMFNALGPRTYTLYDPNQLPDETNGISTEEAGDWKSFKTYHAPEFRLSARYAFSSDFSIKAGANTLRQYIHKISNTTVMSPTDTWKLSDANIKPQKGLQVAAGIYKNFLDNTIETSIEGYYKTMEDYLDYRSGAQLIMNHHIETDVISTTGRAYGVELMLKKTQGKLNGWISYAYSKTQLRQDDPRVDDPINNGDWYNADYDKPHEFKFAGNYKFTQRYSLSMNCDYSTGRPITVPTSKYQYAGGEYVYYSERNQYRIPDFFRMDLSFNIEPSHHLTLLTHSMISIGVYNLTGRKNAYSVYYVAEGGRLKGYKMAIFGSPIPYVSYNIKF
;
A
#
# COMPACT_ATOMS: atom_id res chain seq x y z
N MET A 1 -19.94 40.38 15.97
CA MET A 1 -18.67 40.06 15.23
C MET A 1 -17.45 40.78 15.83
N GLU A 2 -17.60 41.60 16.87
CA GLU A 2 -16.50 42.36 17.51
C GLU A 2 -15.90 41.70 18.77
N VAL A 3 -16.62 40.79 19.44
CA VAL A 3 -16.16 40.17 20.66
C VAL A 3 -15.13 39.03 20.38
N LYS A 4 -15.12 38.43 19.18
CA LYS A 4 -14.13 37.42 18.80
C LYS A 4 -12.75 37.97 18.39
N LYS A 5 -12.66 39.25 18.03
CA LYS A 5 -11.38 39.91 17.76
C LYS A 5 -10.60 40.27 19.03
N LEU A 6 -11.30 40.47 20.12
CA LEU A 6 -10.68 40.85 21.39
C LEU A 6 -9.99 39.65 22.07
N TYR A 7 -10.52 38.42 21.90
CA TYR A 7 -9.90 37.19 22.44
C TYR A 7 -8.65 36.75 21.66
N LEU A 8 -8.61 37.01 20.37
CA LEU A 8 -7.42 36.66 19.56
C LEU A 8 -6.25 37.63 19.79
N SER A 9 -6.52 38.87 20.16
CA SER A 9 -5.50 39.87 20.54
C SER A 9 -4.94 39.66 21.94
N LEU A 10 -5.71 39.04 22.83
CA LEU A 10 -5.27 38.76 24.20
C LEU A 10 -4.38 37.51 24.29
N ILE A 11 -4.49 36.56 23.37
CA ILE A 11 -3.63 35.36 23.29
C ILE A 11 -2.29 35.69 22.63
N LEU A 12 -2.21 36.72 21.80
CA LEU A 12 -0.94 37.16 21.18
C LEU A 12 -0.07 38.04 22.09
N LEU A 13 -0.57 38.50 23.24
CA LEU A 13 0.17 39.40 24.17
C LEU A 13 0.83 38.67 25.33
N THR A 14 0.76 37.33 25.42
CA THR A 14 1.38 36.55 26.51
C THR A 14 2.69 35.83 26.13
N PHE A 15 3.26 36.10 24.95
CA PHE A 15 4.65 35.78 24.68
C PHE A 15 5.52 37.01 25.01
N THR A 16 5.60 37.35 26.29
CA THR A 16 6.69 38.21 26.76
C THR A 16 7.99 37.40 26.64
N PHE A 17 8.87 37.89 25.80
CA PHE A 17 10.29 37.57 25.84
C PHE A 17 10.76 37.77 27.25
N VAL A 18 11.07 36.72 28.00
CA VAL A 18 11.90 36.77 29.18
C VAL A 18 13.31 36.96 28.63
N GLY A 19 13.67 38.19 28.33
CA GLY A 19 15.06 38.61 28.24
C GLY A 19 15.64 38.47 29.63
N PHE A 20 16.52 37.51 29.88
CA PHE A 20 17.33 37.48 31.10
C PHE A 20 18.19 38.74 31.07
N ALA A 21 17.86 39.73 31.87
CA ALA A 21 18.76 40.85 32.16
C ALA A 21 19.97 40.29 32.90
N GLN A 22 21.14 40.34 32.29
CA GLN A 22 22.40 40.00 32.98
C GLN A 22 22.53 40.87 34.23
N GLN A 23 22.45 40.24 35.40
CA GLN A 23 22.48 40.97 36.67
C GLN A 23 23.90 41.41 36.97
N LYS A 24 24.15 42.72 37.12
CA LYS A 24 25.42 43.29 37.49
C LYS A 24 25.63 43.16 38.97
N ILE A 25 26.89 42.97 39.40
CA ILE A 25 27.28 42.75 40.78
C ILE A 25 28.29 43.81 41.26
N SER A 26 28.31 44.04 42.54
CA SER A 26 29.31 44.92 43.19
C SER A 26 29.94 44.17 44.33
N LEU A 27 31.27 44.04 44.26
CA LEU A 27 32.07 43.33 45.28
C LEU A 27 33.17 44.25 45.87
N ASN A 28 33.40 44.13 47.15
CA ASN A 28 34.51 44.75 47.80
C ASN A 28 35.10 43.73 48.82
N LEU A 29 35.90 42.83 48.31
CA LEU A 29 36.47 41.72 49.07
C LEU A 29 37.96 41.85 49.12
N ASN A 30 38.54 41.58 50.33
CA ASN A 30 39.97 41.65 50.56
C ASN A 30 40.48 40.44 51.35
N GLN A 31 41.36 39.67 50.73
CA GLN A 31 41.93 38.42 51.20
C GLN A 31 40.91 37.38 51.68
N VAL A 32 39.88 37.12 50.83
CA VAL A 32 38.87 36.07 51.08
C VAL A 32 39.22 34.75 50.43
N THR A 33 38.68 33.64 50.96
CA THR A 33 38.82 32.32 50.32
C THR A 33 38.02 32.22 49.01
N ALA A 34 38.38 31.28 48.18
CA ALA A 34 37.63 31.00 46.93
C ALA A 34 36.12 30.71 47.19
N GLU A 35 35.86 29.99 48.30
CA GLU A 35 34.49 29.66 48.67
C GLU A 35 33.64 30.89 48.98
N GLU A 36 34.19 31.83 49.72
CA GLU A 36 33.54 33.09 50.08
C GLU A 36 33.37 34.00 48.85
N LEU A 37 34.36 34.06 47.96
CA LEU A 37 34.30 34.79 46.69
C LEU A 37 33.17 34.23 45.81
N PHE A 38 33.14 32.92 45.61
CA PHE A 38 32.12 32.30 44.78
C PHE A 38 30.73 32.47 45.37
N ARG A 39 30.55 32.26 46.65
CA ARG A 39 29.26 32.46 47.33
C ARG A 39 28.71 33.87 47.13
N GLN A 40 29.55 34.90 47.20
CA GLN A 40 29.17 36.31 47.05
C GLN A 40 28.76 36.60 45.58
N ILE A 41 29.46 36.02 44.61
CA ILE A 41 29.15 36.16 43.18
C ILE A 41 27.86 35.42 42.85
N GLU A 42 27.71 34.20 43.28
CA GLU A 42 26.52 33.38 43.03
C GLU A 42 25.24 34.01 43.62
N GLN A 43 25.33 34.53 44.86
CA GLN A 43 24.18 35.19 45.51
C GLN A 43 23.72 36.47 44.84
N GLN A 44 24.63 37.22 44.22
CA GLN A 44 24.29 38.48 43.56
C GLN A 44 23.93 38.32 42.09
N SER A 45 24.43 37.26 41.41
CA SER A 45 24.31 37.12 39.98
C SER A 45 23.38 35.99 39.48
N GLY A 46 23.10 35.02 40.38
CA GLY A 46 22.36 33.81 39.96
C GLY A 46 23.17 32.85 39.10
N TYR A 47 24.45 33.12 38.80
CA TYR A 47 25.36 32.14 38.15
C TYR A 47 25.76 31.08 39.17
N THR A 48 26.01 29.87 38.66
CA THR A 48 26.63 28.76 39.42
C THR A 48 28.09 28.61 38.98
N ILE A 49 29.03 28.58 39.95
CA ILE A 49 30.47 28.51 39.66
C ILE A 49 30.99 27.08 39.88
N TYR A 50 31.61 26.52 38.87
CA TYR A 50 32.22 25.18 38.89
C TYR A 50 33.75 25.29 38.88
N CYS A 51 34.40 24.71 39.87
CA CYS A 51 35.86 24.61 39.99
C CYS A 51 36.25 23.28 40.66
N ASN A 52 37.54 22.95 40.59
CA ASN A 52 38.10 21.87 41.43
C ASN A 52 38.52 22.46 42.79
N PRO A 53 37.86 22.09 43.90
CA PRO A 53 38.17 22.66 45.21
C PRO A 53 39.63 22.49 45.63
N ALA A 54 40.25 21.33 45.30
CA ALA A 54 41.63 21.03 45.65
C ALA A 54 42.68 21.97 45.03
N ASP A 55 42.34 22.63 43.92
CA ASP A 55 43.21 23.62 43.27
C ASP A 55 43.11 25.03 43.93
N MET A 56 42.14 25.24 44.81
CA MET A 56 41.77 26.54 45.40
C MET A 56 42.12 26.70 46.91
N ASP A 57 42.39 25.59 47.59
CA ASP A 57 42.49 25.52 49.06
C ASP A 57 43.54 26.47 49.72
N SER A 58 44.53 26.94 48.94
CA SER A 58 45.60 27.82 49.49
C SER A 58 45.56 29.24 48.92
N LEU A 59 44.55 29.61 48.15
CA LEU A 59 44.49 30.88 47.45
C LEU A 59 43.57 31.88 48.19
N LEU A 60 44.08 33.14 48.36
CA LEU A 60 43.28 34.25 48.86
C LEU A 60 43.05 35.28 47.75
N PHE A 61 41.80 35.72 47.63
CA PHE A 61 41.39 36.62 46.58
C PHE A 61 40.99 37.98 47.09
N SER A 62 41.41 39.02 46.36
CA SER A 62 41.00 40.42 46.63
C SER A 62 40.40 40.95 45.32
N VAL A 63 39.15 41.39 45.35
CA VAL A 63 38.48 41.96 44.20
C VAL A 63 37.61 43.14 44.62
N GLN A 64 37.74 44.22 43.85
CA GLN A 64 36.91 45.42 44.03
C GLN A 64 36.30 45.75 42.67
N CYS A 65 34.98 45.64 42.54
CA CYS A 65 34.23 46.00 41.37
C CYS A 65 32.89 46.63 41.72
N VAL A 66 32.41 47.52 40.86
CA VAL A 66 31.14 48.22 41.05
C VAL A 66 30.36 48.16 39.75
N ASP A 67 29.16 47.55 39.76
CA ASP A 67 28.24 47.48 38.64
C ASP A 67 28.87 46.73 37.43
N GLU A 68 29.65 45.66 37.69
CA GLU A 68 30.26 44.80 36.68
C GLU A 68 29.46 43.46 36.45
N LEU A 69 29.63 42.83 35.31
CA LEU A 69 29.04 41.51 35.06
C LEU A 69 29.77 40.41 35.84
N ALA A 70 29.04 39.42 36.38
CA ALA A 70 29.63 38.33 37.18
C ALA A 70 30.80 37.60 36.50
N PRO A 71 30.80 37.28 35.17
CA PRO A 71 31.97 36.73 34.52
C PRO A 71 33.20 37.65 34.50
N GLN A 72 32.99 38.94 34.36
CA GLN A 72 34.06 39.93 34.37
C GLN A 72 34.65 40.14 35.79
N ALA A 73 33.79 40.23 36.79
CA ALA A 73 34.22 40.31 38.19
C ALA A 73 35.00 39.06 38.62
N LEU A 74 34.58 37.87 38.20
CA LEU A 74 35.28 36.62 38.47
C LEU A 74 36.62 36.56 37.73
N ALA A 75 36.69 36.96 36.46
CA ALA A 75 37.93 36.98 35.70
C ALA A 75 38.95 37.95 36.29
N LYS A 76 38.50 39.10 36.80
CA LYS A 76 39.32 40.09 37.51
C LYS A 76 39.89 39.52 38.81
N ALA A 77 39.13 38.70 39.55
CA ALA A 77 39.63 38.06 40.78
C ALA A 77 40.73 37.04 40.48
N PHE A 78 40.77 36.43 39.30
CA PHE A 78 41.75 35.45 38.86
C PHE A 78 42.85 36.04 37.97
N GLU A 79 42.89 37.37 37.76
CA GLU A 79 43.89 38.03 36.94
C GLU A 79 45.29 37.84 37.57
N GLY A 80 46.27 37.42 36.75
CA GLY A 80 47.63 37.10 37.21
C GLY A 80 47.78 35.69 37.82
N THR A 81 46.73 34.87 37.88
CA THR A 81 46.80 33.48 38.30
C THR A 81 46.83 32.51 37.11
N ALA A 82 47.12 31.21 37.36
CA ALA A 82 47.08 30.20 36.33
C ALA A 82 45.63 29.75 35.98
N PHE A 83 44.60 30.38 36.49
CA PHE A 83 43.20 30.03 36.30
C PHE A 83 42.54 30.84 35.20
N GLN A 84 41.74 30.18 34.37
CA GLN A 84 40.92 30.78 33.30
C GLN A 84 39.43 30.61 33.58
N VAL A 85 38.68 31.69 33.37
CA VAL A 85 37.21 31.70 33.51
C VAL A 85 36.55 31.50 32.15
N SER A 86 35.69 30.48 32.10
CA SER A 86 34.88 30.21 30.88
C SER A 86 33.41 30.35 31.23
N VAL A 87 32.63 30.94 30.33
CA VAL A 87 31.21 31.25 30.50
C VAL A 87 30.34 30.32 29.63
N TYR A 88 29.30 29.73 30.24
CA TYR A 88 28.26 29.04 29.48
C TYR A 88 26.92 29.78 29.68
N GLU A 89 26.68 30.76 28.83
CA GLU A 89 25.55 31.70 28.95
C GLU A 89 24.19 31.00 28.93
N GLY A 90 24.02 29.94 28.16
CA GLY A 90 22.76 29.22 27.99
C GLY A 90 22.21 28.55 29.27
N LYS A 91 23.05 28.42 30.34
CA LYS A 91 22.68 27.82 31.62
C LYS A 91 23.11 28.63 32.84
N GLN A 92 23.62 29.88 32.67
CA GLN A 92 24.18 30.72 33.71
C GLN A 92 25.24 29.98 34.55
N GLN A 93 26.24 29.38 33.88
CA GLN A 93 27.31 28.60 34.48
C GLN A 93 28.66 29.25 34.19
N LEU A 94 29.51 29.36 35.22
CA LEU A 94 30.89 29.81 35.13
C LEU A 94 31.83 28.65 35.52
N PHE A 95 32.85 28.43 34.74
CA PHE A 95 33.84 27.39 34.98
C PHE A 95 35.21 28.01 35.21
N VAL A 96 35.85 27.70 36.34
CA VAL A 96 37.20 28.14 36.69
C VAL A 96 38.15 26.95 36.58
N LEU A 97 39.01 26.97 35.58
CA LEU A 97 39.91 25.86 35.26
C LEU A 97 41.37 26.30 35.28
N LYS A 98 42.28 25.46 35.83
CA LYS A 98 43.71 25.70 35.88
C LYS A 98 44.36 25.40 34.52
N GLU A 99 45.08 26.38 33.96
CA GLU A 99 45.88 26.29 32.73
C GLU A 99 45.08 25.89 31.46
N ARG A 100 43.76 25.92 31.48
CA ARG A 100 42.92 25.59 30.33
C ARG A 100 41.59 26.35 30.38
N SER A 101 41.01 26.58 29.18
CA SER A 101 39.66 27.13 29.02
C SER A 101 38.67 26.07 28.57
N LEU A 102 37.43 26.20 29.01
CA LEU A 102 36.34 25.33 28.50
C LEU A 102 35.84 25.90 27.17
N VAL A 103 35.85 25.08 26.14
CA VAL A 103 35.26 25.42 24.83
C VAL A 103 33.75 25.19 24.96
N THR A 104 32.97 26.26 25.02
CA THR A 104 31.50 26.20 25.20
C THR A 104 30.73 26.33 23.89
N SER A 105 31.41 26.67 22.78
CA SER A 105 30.86 26.68 21.42
C SER A 105 31.92 26.22 20.44
N ILE A 106 31.52 25.45 19.46
CA ILE A 106 32.38 25.01 18.32
C ILE A 106 32.19 26.03 17.20
N SER A 107 33.29 26.55 16.64
CA SER A 107 33.22 27.46 15.48
C SER A 107 32.68 26.76 14.23
N ASP A 108 32.01 27.48 13.37
CA ASP A 108 31.43 26.95 12.13
C ASP A 108 32.46 26.31 11.19
N ASP A 109 33.72 26.66 11.34
CA ASP A 109 34.85 26.11 10.59
C ASP A 109 35.69 25.07 11.34
N TYR A 110 35.24 24.61 12.50
CA TYR A 110 35.92 23.60 13.32
C TYR A 110 36.33 22.34 12.54
N PHE A 111 35.53 21.92 11.61
CA PHE A 111 35.82 20.76 10.75
C PHE A 111 36.73 21.08 9.57
N TYR A 112 36.87 22.35 9.20
CA TYR A 112 37.76 22.78 8.09
C TYR A 112 39.20 22.97 8.53
N GLN A 113 39.47 23.39 9.76
CA GLN A 113 40.83 23.55 10.30
C GLN A 113 41.55 22.20 10.46
N ARG A 114 40.83 21.09 10.59
CA ARG A 114 41.45 19.76 10.70
C ARG A 114 42.20 19.31 9.44
N LYS A 115 41.93 19.89 8.26
CA LYS A 115 42.60 19.57 6.99
C LYS A 115 44.03 20.18 6.87
N GLU A 116 44.31 21.24 7.60
CA GLU A 116 45.64 21.88 7.59
C GLU A 116 46.60 21.30 8.63
N LEU A 117 46.09 20.74 9.74
CA LEU A 117 46.85 20.12 10.80
C LEU A 117 47.44 18.75 10.45
N GLU A 118 46.86 18.06 9.44
CA GLU A 118 47.35 16.74 8.99
C GLU A 118 48.63 16.78 8.13
N ARG A 119 49.11 17.99 7.77
CA ARG A 119 50.36 18.15 6.99
C ARG A 119 51.62 18.34 7.81
N GLY A 120 51.57 18.36 9.12
CA GLY A 120 52.70 18.73 9.95
C GLY A 120 52.89 18.01 11.25
N SER A 121 52.70 16.69 11.35
CA SER A 121 53.34 15.89 12.45
C SER A 121 53.14 14.40 12.21
N SER A 122 54.16 13.80 11.62
CA SER A 122 54.21 12.34 11.38
C SER A 122 54.68 11.48 12.56
N ASP A 123 54.73 11.99 13.78
CA ASP A 123 55.39 11.30 14.88
C ASP A 123 54.56 10.97 16.13
N TYR A 124 53.22 11.05 16.07
CA TYR A 124 52.38 10.76 17.27
C TYR A 124 51.47 9.53 17.19
N TYR A 125 51.57 8.70 16.16
CA TYR A 125 50.73 7.49 15.97
C TYR A 125 51.50 6.18 15.95
N LEU A 126 52.52 6.02 16.80
CA LEU A 126 53.22 4.74 16.93
C LEU A 126 53.03 4.09 18.31
N LEU A 127 51.83 4.10 18.89
CA LEU A 127 51.54 3.23 20.04
C LEU A 127 50.02 2.89 20.03
N ASN A 128 49.72 1.80 19.48
CA ASN A 128 48.56 0.88 19.44
C ASN A 128 47.99 0.74 18.01
N PRO A 129 48.28 -0.34 17.32
CA PRO A 129 47.50 -0.79 16.17
C PRO A 129 46.28 -1.53 16.73
N MET A 130 45.27 -0.82 17.20
CA MET A 130 43.92 -1.34 17.09
C MET A 130 43.64 -1.43 15.61
N GLU A 131 43.51 -2.63 15.07
CA GLU A 131 42.96 -2.91 13.77
C GLU A 131 41.62 -2.17 13.66
N GLN A 132 41.63 -0.96 13.07
CA GLN A 132 40.43 -0.33 12.61
C GLN A 132 39.94 -1.22 11.46
N LYS A 133 39.00 -2.12 11.74
CA LYS A 133 38.23 -2.80 10.69
C LYS A 133 37.65 -1.69 9.84
N ALA A 134 38.11 -1.58 8.60
CA ALA A 134 37.61 -0.59 7.65
C ALA A 134 36.08 -0.77 7.59
N THR A 135 35.34 0.25 8.00
CA THR A 135 33.88 0.22 7.89
C THR A 135 33.54 0.12 6.41
N SER A 136 32.42 -0.52 6.09
CA SER A 136 31.95 -0.67 4.70
C SER A 136 31.82 0.68 3.96
N GLU A 137 31.68 1.78 4.68
CA GLU A 137 31.59 3.15 4.14
C GLU A 137 32.95 3.74 3.76
N ASN A 138 34.01 3.35 4.46
CA ASN A 138 35.38 3.85 4.23
C ASN A 138 36.21 2.94 3.29
N LYS A 139 35.68 1.74 2.97
CA LYS A 139 36.32 0.82 2.05
C LYS A 139 36.13 1.30 0.60
N VAL A 140 37.20 1.29 -0.18
CA VAL A 140 37.12 1.49 -1.63
C VAL A 140 36.91 0.14 -2.29
N TYR A 141 35.83 0.00 -3.05
CA TYR A 141 35.49 -1.20 -3.80
C TYR A 141 36.02 -1.06 -5.22
N THR A 142 36.92 -1.91 -5.62
CA THR A 142 37.47 -1.94 -6.97
C THR A 142 36.58 -2.80 -7.86
N ILE A 143 36.17 -2.24 -9.00
CA ILE A 143 35.24 -2.89 -9.93
C ILE A 143 35.89 -2.86 -11.34
N GLY A 144 36.01 -4.02 -11.96
CA GLY A 144 36.67 -4.20 -13.26
C GLY A 144 38.14 -4.58 -13.12
N ASP A 145 38.88 -4.56 -14.25
CA ASP A 145 40.27 -4.97 -14.32
C ASP A 145 41.17 -3.76 -14.08
N GLU A 146 41.92 -3.75 -12.97
CA GLU A 146 42.87 -2.69 -12.60
C GLU A 146 44.05 -2.55 -13.59
N THR A 147 44.31 -3.62 -14.38
CA THR A 147 45.43 -3.63 -15.35
C THR A 147 45.04 -3.05 -16.70
N ALA A 148 43.76 -2.65 -16.86
CA ALA A 148 43.29 -2.07 -18.14
C ALA A 148 44.04 -0.78 -18.48
N THR A 149 44.68 -0.75 -19.62
CA THR A 149 45.48 0.41 -20.11
C THR A 149 44.59 1.55 -20.61
N THR A 150 43.34 1.29 -20.94
CA THR A 150 42.36 2.28 -21.40
C THR A 150 41.07 2.10 -20.63
N LEU A 151 40.61 3.15 -19.95
CA LEU A 151 39.33 3.15 -19.25
C LEU A 151 38.20 3.52 -20.23
N PRO A 152 37.08 2.81 -20.23
CA PRO A 152 35.92 3.23 -20.99
C PRO A 152 35.33 4.52 -20.40
N ASP A 153 34.73 5.39 -21.22
CA ASP A 153 34.13 6.64 -20.76
C ASP A 153 33.01 6.40 -19.72
N LYS A 154 32.27 5.31 -19.87
CA LYS A 154 31.20 4.88 -18.95
C LYS A 154 31.26 3.39 -18.69
N VAL A 155 30.90 3.02 -17.48
CA VAL A 155 30.81 1.63 -16.99
C VAL A 155 29.44 1.35 -16.43
N GLN A 156 29.00 0.11 -16.60
CA GLN A 156 27.74 -0.37 -16.03
C GLN A 156 28.03 -1.08 -14.70
N LEU A 157 27.55 -0.48 -13.61
CA LEU A 157 27.58 -1.06 -12.27
C LEU A 157 26.22 -1.70 -11.98
N THR A 158 26.22 -2.97 -11.63
CA THR A 158 24.99 -3.71 -11.26
C THR A 158 25.15 -4.34 -9.88
N GLY A 159 24.06 -4.77 -9.29
CA GLY A 159 24.09 -5.50 -8.02
C GLY A 159 22.72 -5.68 -7.40
N VAL A 160 22.69 -6.27 -6.23
CA VAL A 160 21.49 -6.47 -5.42
C VAL A 160 21.64 -5.69 -4.12
N ILE A 161 20.59 -4.97 -3.74
CA ILE A 161 20.49 -4.35 -2.42
C ILE A 161 19.59 -5.22 -1.55
N SER A 162 20.09 -5.66 -0.39
CA SER A 162 19.39 -6.56 0.53
C SER A 162 19.39 -6.05 1.95
N ASP A 163 18.47 -6.55 2.76
CA ASP A 163 18.38 -6.28 4.20
C ASP A 163 19.51 -7.01 4.94
N PHE A 164 20.24 -6.29 5.78
CA PHE A 164 21.38 -6.84 6.51
C PHE A 164 20.98 -7.98 7.46
N ARG A 165 19.79 -7.93 8.06
CA ARG A 165 19.34 -8.90 9.05
C ARG A 165 18.75 -10.16 8.42
N THR A 166 17.93 -9.99 7.39
CA THR A 166 17.19 -11.11 6.78
C THR A 166 17.81 -11.62 5.50
N GLY A 167 18.64 -10.81 4.82
CA GLY A 167 19.17 -11.10 3.49
C GLY A 167 18.11 -10.98 2.37
N GLU A 168 16.88 -10.59 2.70
CA GLU A 168 15.83 -10.39 1.69
C GLU A 168 16.14 -9.19 0.79
N PRO A 169 15.85 -9.24 -0.51
CA PRO A 169 16.08 -8.11 -1.40
C PRO A 169 15.18 -6.93 -1.06
N ILE A 170 15.74 -5.72 -1.14
CA ILE A 170 15.03 -4.46 -0.89
C ILE A 170 14.54 -3.90 -2.20
N VAL A 171 13.24 -3.73 -2.32
CA VAL A 171 12.57 -3.12 -3.47
C VAL A 171 12.52 -1.61 -3.30
N GLY A 172 12.73 -0.87 -4.39
CA GLY A 172 12.60 0.59 -4.37
C GLY A 172 13.75 1.31 -3.67
N ALA A 173 14.83 0.62 -3.26
CA ALA A 173 16.03 1.30 -2.80
C ALA A 173 16.67 2.10 -3.93
N VAL A 174 17.15 3.30 -3.62
CA VAL A 174 17.77 4.18 -4.59
C VAL A 174 19.27 4.22 -4.35
N ILE A 175 20.03 4.05 -5.41
CA ILE A 175 21.48 4.22 -5.46
C ILE A 175 21.80 5.32 -6.48
N TYR A 176 22.56 6.32 -6.09
CA TYR A 176 22.93 7.41 -6.99
C TYR A 176 24.34 7.94 -6.68
N GLU A 177 24.98 8.49 -7.70
CA GLU A 177 26.28 9.14 -7.58
C GLU A 177 26.09 10.60 -7.18
N GLU A 178 26.87 11.05 -6.18
CA GLU A 178 26.67 12.34 -5.49
C GLU A 178 26.86 13.57 -6.40
N THR A 179 27.73 13.51 -7.38
CA THR A 179 28.11 14.67 -8.23
C THR A 179 27.21 14.80 -9.46
N THR A 180 27.02 13.70 -10.17
CA THR A 180 26.25 13.68 -11.44
C THR A 180 24.77 13.47 -11.21
N MET A 181 24.38 13.04 -9.99
CA MET A 181 23.02 12.63 -9.65
C MET A 181 22.49 11.49 -10.54
N ALA A 182 23.38 10.81 -11.27
CA ALA A 182 23.02 9.60 -11.99
C ALA A 182 22.61 8.51 -11.00
N GLY A 183 21.43 7.95 -11.16
CA GLY A 183 20.87 7.02 -10.18
C GLY A 183 20.06 5.91 -10.78
N ALA A 184 19.83 4.86 -9.99
CA ALA A 184 18.96 3.75 -10.30
C ALA A 184 18.14 3.37 -9.06
N THR A 185 16.95 2.80 -9.29
CA THR A 185 16.08 2.25 -8.26
C THR A 185 16.05 0.74 -8.39
N THR A 186 16.11 0.03 -7.28
CA THR A 186 16.03 -1.44 -7.29
C THR A 186 14.64 -1.93 -7.72
N ASP A 187 14.66 -3.01 -8.51
CA ASP A 187 13.46 -3.72 -8.95
C ASP A 187 12.87 -4.59 -7.81
N ALA A 188 11.81 -5.36 -8.11
CA ALA A 188 11.15 -6.27 -7.17
C ALA A 188 12.09 -7.31 -6.54
N TYR A 189 13.28 -7.51 -7.11
CA TYR A 189 14.30 -8.44 -6.65
C TYR A 189 15.49 -7.75 -6.00
N GLY A 190 15.38 -6.45 -5.71
CA GLY A 190 16.47 -5.66 -5.17
C GLY A 190 17.60 -5.38 -6.15
N TYR A 191 17.44 -5.73 -7.44
CA TYR A 191 18.48 -5.53 -8.45
C TYR A 191 18.48 -4.10 -8.97
N TYR A 192 19.68 -3.55 -9.15
CA TYR A 192 19.89 -2.26 -9.77
C TYR A 192 20.90 -2.36 -10.93
N SER A 193 20.79 -1.44 -11.88
CA SER A 193 21.74 -1.25 -12.97
C SER A 193 21.94 0.23 -13.16
N LEU A 194 23.17 0.69 -12.97
CA LEU A 194 23.56 2.11 -12.94
C LEU A 194 24.75 2.34 -13.88
N SER A 195 24.63 3.31 -14.78
CA SER A 195 25.71 3.72 -15.69
C SER A 195 26.45 4.92 -15.10
N LEU A 196 27.76 4.80 -14.92
CA LEU A 196 28.62 5.79 -14.29
C LEU A 196 29.86 6.09 -15.14
N PRO A 197 30.45 7.28 -15.01
CA PRO A 197 31.81 7.53 -15.55
C PRO A 197 32.81 6.59 -14.89
N SER A 198 33.84 6.16 -15.63
CA SER A 198 34.94 5.42 -15.01
C SER A 198 35.72 6.30 -14.03
N GLY A 199 36.50 5.65 -13.15
CA GLY A 199 37.28 6.29 -12.11
C GLY A 199 36.62 6.22 -10.73
N ARG A 200 37.00 7.12 -9.84
CA ARG A 200 36.53 7.11 -8.46
C ARG A 200 35.19 7.80 -8.34
N GLN A 201 34.19 7.05 -7.80
CA GLN A 201 32.83 7.53 -7.60
C GLN A 201 32.41 7.32 -6.16
N ARG A 202 31.52 8.19 -5.67
CA ARG A 202 30.88 8.07 -4.36
C ARG A 202 29.38 7.82 -4.55
N LEU A 203 28.96 6.64 -4.17
CA LEU A 203 27.57 6.20 -4.26
C LEU A 203 26.87 6.43 -2.92
N LEU A 204 25.72 7.05 -2.99
CA LEU A 204 24.79 7.17 -1.88
C LEU A 204 23.66 6.16 -2.07
N ILE A 205 23.39 5.38 -1.04
CA ILE A 205 22.41 4.31 -1.06
C ILE A 205 21.37 4.58 0.03
N ARG A 206 20.13 4.53 -0.36
CA ARG A 206 18.98 4.84 0.49
C ARG A 206 17.84 3.86 0.30
N GLY A 207 17.14 3.56 1.38
CA GLY A 207 15.93 2.71 1.38
C GLY A 207 14.94 3.14 2.46
N LEU A 208 13.67 2.94 2.23
CA LEU A 208 12.64 3.32 3.19
C LEU A 208 12.79 2.53 4.50
N GLY A 209 12.86 3.26 5.65
CA GLY A 209 13.04 2.67 6.95
C GLY A 209 14.38 1.97 7.17
N LEU A 210 15.35 2.26 6.31
CA LEU A 210 16.70 1.75 6.36
C LEU A 210 17.68 2.90 6.56
N LYS A 211 18.79 2.60 7.20
CA LYS A 211 19.87 3.56 7.45
C LYS A 211 20.53 3.92 6.13
N ASP A 212 20.59 5.21 5.83
CA ASP A 212 21.34 5.74 4.68
C ASP A 212 22.80 5.32 4.79
N THR A 213 23.40 4.88 3.69
CA THR A 213 24.80 4.46 3.64
C THR A 213 25.48 4.94 2.35
N GLN A 214 26.77 4.88 2.34
CA GLN A 214 27.58 5.26 1.18
C GLN A 214 28.59 4.17 0.85
N ARG A 215 29.01 4.13 -0.42
CA ARG A 215 30.10 3.28 -0.89
C ARG A 215 31.05 4.11 -1.76
N GLN A 216 32.33 3.95 -1.55
CA GLN A 216 33.35 4.49 -2.43
C GLN A 216 33.74 3.39 -3.42
N VAL A 217 33.61 3.67 -4.72
CA VAL A 217 33.94 2.71 -5.74
C VAL A 217 35.02 3.27 -6.68
N GLN A 218 35.95 2.42 -7.11
CA GLN A 218 36.90 2.69 -8.16
C GLN A 218 36.52 1.82 -9.37
N LEU A 219 36.03 2.47 -10.43
CA LEU A 219 35.49 1.80 -11.61
C LEU A 219 36.50 1.74 -12.75
N TYR A 220 36.98 0.55 -13.08
CA TYR A 220 37.86 0.26 -14.22
C TYR A 220 37.10 -0.38 -15.39
N GLY A 221 35.93 -0.96 -15.14
CA GLY A 221 35.09 -1.63 -16.12
C GLY A 221 33.72 -2.03 -15.54
N ASN A 222 32.88 -2.65 -16.37
CA ASN A 222 31.58 -3.18 -15.92
C ASN A 222 31.79 -4.22 -14.83
N GLY A 223 30.90 -4.20 -13.84
CA GLY A 223 30.96 -5.17 -12.76
C GLY A 223 29.77 -5.13 -11.80
N LYS A 224 29.92 -5.83 -10.69
CA LYS A 224 28.86 -6.05 -9.70
C LYS A 224 29.28 -5.57 -8.32
N LEU A 225 28.32 -4.94 -7.61
CA LEU A 225 28.46 -4.56 -6.20
C LEU A 225 27.15 -4.86 -5.47
N ASP A 226 27.13 -5.88 -4.63
CA ASP A 226 26.01 -6.17 -3.76
C ASP A 226 26.14 -5.34 -2.47
N ILE A 227 25.01 -4.82 -1.96
CA ILE A 227 24.97 -3.89 -0.83
C ILE A 227 23.93 -4.36 0.17
N GLU A 228 24.34 -4.47 1.44
CA GLU A 228 23.42 -4.74 2.54
C GLU A 228 23.09 -3.43 3.27
N LEU A 229 21.82 -3.21 3.60
CA LEU A 229 21.31 -2.08 4.36
C LEU A 229 20.80 -2.51 5.73
N GLU A 230 21.13 -1.74 6.76
CA GLU A 230 20.63 -1.94 8.12
C GLU A 230 19.30 -1.20 8.31
N GLU A 231 18.42 -1.73 9.19
CA GLU A 231 17.23 -1.00 9.61
C GLU A 231 17.63 0.27 10.37
N GLU A 232 16.94 1.37 10.08
CA GLU A 232 17.15 2.62 10.80
C GLU A 232 16.46 2.55 12.16
N VAL A 233 17.24 2.61 13.22
CA VAL A 233 16.73 2.80 14.59
C VAL A 233 16.41 4.28 14.74
N TYR A 234 15.15 4.66 14.60
CA TYR A 234 14.72 6.06 14.65
C TYR A 234 15.11 6.72 15.97
N SER A 235 16.07 7.62 15.91
CA SER A 235 16.24 8.63 16.94
C SER A 235 15.14 9.69 16.77
N LEU A 236 14.39 10.00 17.84
CA LEU A 236 13.29 10.98 17.81
C LEU A 236 13.72 12.42 17.47
N LYS A 237 14.99 12.63 17.18
CA LYS A 237 15.59 13.97 17.01
C LYS A 237 16.15 14.27 15.62
N GLU A 238 16.26 13.31 14.72
CA GLU A 238 16.90 13.52 13.41
C GLU A 238 15.91 13.33 12.25
N VAL A 239 15.82 14.34 11.40
CA VAL A 239 15.07 14.32 10.15
C VAL A 239 16.01 13.83 9.06
N THR A 240 15.91 12.57 8.67
CA THR A 240 16.67 12.01 7.58
C THR A 240 15.82 12.02 6.30
N VAL A 241 16.36 12.59 5.23
CA VAL A 241 15.71 12.61 3.90
C VAL A 241 15.79 11.20 3.30
N THR A 242 14.65 10.54 3.07
CA THR A 242 14.61 9.20 2.47
C THR A 242 14.38 9.24 0.96
N SER A 243 15.03 8.32 0.26
CA SER A 243 15.07 8.24 -1.21
C SER A 243 13.74 7.91 -1.87
N GLU A 244 12.86 7.16 -1.22
CA GLU A 244 11.55 6.80 -1.77
C GLU A 244 10.65 8.02 -1.99
N ARG A 245 10.85 9.07 -1.23
CA ARG A 245 10.16 10.36 -1.38
C ARG A 245 10.59 11.10 -2.62
N LEU A 246 11.87 11.01 -2.95
CA LEU A 246 12.36 11.51 -4.24
C LEU A 246 11.83 10.63 -5.37
N ALA A 247 11.71 9.31 -5.17
CA ALA A 247 11.21 8.39 -6.18
C ALA A 247 9.77 8.72 -6.63
N ARG A 248 8.87 9.15 -5.72
CA ARG A 248 7.50 9.53 -6.08
C ARG A 248 7.46 10.78 -6.97
N VAL A 249 8.26 11.80 -6.71
CA VAL A 249 8.38 12.99 -7.56
C VAL A 249 9.16 12.66 -8.84
N GLN A 250 10.16 11.79 -8.79
CA GLN A 250 11.05 11.47 -9.89
C GLN A 250 10.55 10.36 -10.82
N SER A 251 9.67 9.47 -10.37
CA SER A 251 9.05 8.45 -11.23
C SER A 251 8.13 9.08 -12.27
N THR A 252 8.08 8.52 -13.49
CA THR A 252 7.07 8.86 -14.53
C THR A 252 5.67 8.36 -14.18
N ALA A 253 5.57 7.36 -13.33
CA ALA A 253 4.30 6.73 -12.99
C ALA A 253 3.34 7.71 -12.28
N LEU A 254 2.15 7.87 -12.84
CA LEU A 254 1.04 8.68 -12.33
C LEU A 254 0.01 7.76 -11.67
N GLY A 255 -0.50 8.14 -10.49
CA GLY A 255 -1.53 7.37 -9.80
C GLY A 255 -1.07 5.98 -9.35
N VAL A 256 0.20 5.84 -9.00
CA VAL A 256 0.78 4.60 -8.45
C VAL A 256 1.07 4.80 -6.98
N GLU A 257 0.50 3.94 -6.15
CA GLU A 257 0.72 3.93 -4.71
C GLU A 257 1.50 2.67 -4.33
N ARG A 258 2.67 2.86 -3.72
CA ARG A 258 3.50 1.80 -3.17
C ARG A 258 3.49 1.87 -1.66
N MET A 259 3.34 0.72 -1.01
CA MET A 259 3.33 0.62 0.45
C MET A 259 4.08 -0.63 0.88
N GLN A 260 5.01 -0.47 1.80
CA GLN A 260 5.64 -1.60 2.46
C GLN A 260 4.82 -1.98 3.70
N ILE A 261 4.74 -3.27 4.00
CA ILE A 261 3.92 -3.76 5.11
C ILE A 261 4.34 -3.16 6.47
N LYS A 262 5.63 -2.89 6.67
CA LYS A 262 6.16 -2.28 7.89
C LYS A 262 5.64 -0.86 8.15
N ASP A 263 5.32 -0.09 7.09
CA ASP A 263 4.85 1.29 7.19
C ASP A 263 3.39 1.38 7.63
N ILE A 264 2.63 0.32 7.37
CA ILE A 264 1.19 0.24 7.63
C ILE A 264 0.83 -0.64 8.82
N LYS A 265 1.83 -1.29 9.44
CA LYS A 265 1.66 -2.27 10.51
C LYS A 265 0.87 -1.76 11.72
N ASN A 266 0.97 -0.47 12.03
CA ASN A 266 0.33 0.14 13.19
C ASN A 266 -1.00 0.83 12.86
N ILE A 267 -1.53 0.68 11.63
CA ILE A 267 -2.82 1.26 11.26
C ILE A 267 -3.93 0.40 11.88
N PRO A 268 -4.89 0.98 12.64
CA PRO A 268 -6.00 0.23 13.21
C PRO A 268 -6.84 -0.40 12.12
N THR A 269 -7.15 -1.68 12.29
CA THR A 269 -8.03 -2.42 11.39
C THR A 269 -9.06 -3.19 12.20
N ALA A 270 -9.99 -3.83 11.51
CA ALA A 270 -11.06 -4.57 12.19
C ALA A 270 -10.46 -5.64 13.11
N PHE A 271 -10.91 -5.65 14.36
CA PHE A 271 -10.62 -6.67 15.37
C PHE A 271 -9.13 -6.84 15.73
N GLY A 272 -8.29 -5.82 15.46
CA GLY A 272 -6.87 -5.84 15.80
C GLY A 272 -5.97 -6.65 14.87
N GLU A 273 -6.50 -7.15 13.78
CA GLU A 273 -5.72 -7.77 12.71
C GLU A 273 -5.38 -6.72 11.63
N MET A 274 -4.11 -6.63 11.26
CA MET A 274 -3.72 -5.82 10.12
C MET A 274 -4.32 -6.41 8.82
N ASP A 275 -4.93 -5.55 8.00
CA ASP A 275 -5.64 -5.96 6.80
C ASP A 275 -5.17 -5.17 5.57
N VAL A 276 -4.57 -5.90 4.63
CA VAL A 276 -3.98 -5.33 3.41
C VAL A 276 -5.02 -4.58 2.57
N ILE A 277 -6.19 -5.18 2.36
CA ILE A 277 -7.26 -4.56 1.54
C ILE A 277 -7.85 -3.35 2.24
N LYS A 278 -8.04 -3.39 3.56
CA LYS A 278 -8.55 -2.23 4.33
C LYS A 278 -7.59 -1.05 4.24
N VAL A 279 -6.27 -1.28 4.26
CA VAL A 279 -5.29 -0.22 4.07
C VAL A 279 -5.33 0.35 2.65
N VAL A 280 -5.45 -0.49 1.63
CA VAL A 280 -5.64 -0.04 0.24
C VAL A 280 -6.90 0.82 0.10
N MET A 281 -7.98 0.46 0.79
CA MET A 281 -9.21 1.26 0.81
C MET A 281 -9.05 2.63 1.51
N MET A 282 -8.00 2.87 2.30
CA MET A 282 -7.71 4.20 2.89
C MET A 282 -7.00 5.15 1.93
N LEU A 283 -6.63 4.70 0.72
CA LEU A 283 -6.00 5.52 -0.31
C LEU A 283 -7.03 6.40 -1.06
N PRO A 284 -6.59 7.56 -1.62
CA PRO A 284 -7.47 8.39 -2.42
C PRO A 284 -7.91 7.70 -3.72
N GLY A 285 -9.18 7.86 -4.09
CA GLY A 285 -9.76 7.27 -5.30
C GLY A 285 -10.05 5.78 -5.22
N VAL A 286 -9.88 5.16 -4.04
CA VAL A 286 -10.25 3.76 -3.76
C VAL A 286 -11.45 3.76 -2.84
N LYS A 287 -12.59 3.27 -3.30
CA LYS A 287 -13.86 3.28 -2.57
C LYS A 287 -14.20 1.90 -2.01
N SER A 288 -14.57 1.86 -0.74
CA SER A 288 -15.23 0.68 -0.16
C SER A 288 -16.68 0.61 -0.64
N VAL A 289 -17.16 -0.57 -0.93
CA VAL A 289 -18.58 -0.78 -1.25
C VAL A 289 -19.46 -0.64 0.00
N GLY A 290 -18.91 -0.91 1.18
CA GLY A 290 -19.59 -0.86 2.48
C GLY A 290 -18.89 -1.69 3.53
N GLU A 291 -19.42 -1.73 4.74
CA GLU A 291 -19.00 -2.71 5.77
C GLU A 291 -19.31 -4.12 5.28
N ALA A 292 -18.48 -5.08 5.64
CA ALA A 292 -18.63 -6.49 5.23
C ALA A 292 -18.85 -6.65 3.71
N SER A 293 -18.04 -5.94 2.92
CA SER A 293 -18.02 -6.07 1.46
C SER A 293 -16.65 -6.53 0.99
N SER A 294 -16.64 -7.49 0.11
CA SER A 294 -15.42 -8.12 -0.41
C SER A 294 -14.77 -7.38 -1.58
N GLY A 295 -15.25 -6.21 -1.96
CA GLY A 295 -14.74 -5.49 -3.12
C GLY A 295 -14.35 -4.05 -2.81
N PHE A 296 -13.59 -3.48 -3.72
CA PHE A 296 -13.30 -2.04 -3.77
C PHE A 296 -13.41 -1.53 -5.20
N ASN A 297 -13.72 -0.25 -5.33
CA ASN A 297 -13.85 0.45 -6.60
C ASN A 297 -12.71 1.45 -6.74
N VAL A 298 -12.12 1.53 -7.93
CA VAL A 298 -11.03 2.48 -8.22
C VAL A 298 -11.42 3.37 -9.39
N ARG A 299 -11.39 4.69 -9.17
CA ARG A 299 -11.65 5.71 -10.22
C ARG A 299 -12.87 5.37 -11.09
N GLY A 300 -13.98 5.05 -10.43
CA GLY A 300 -15.25 4.76 -11.10
C GLY A 300 -15.32 3.41 -11.82
N GLY A 301 -14.40 2.50 -11.56
CA GLY A 301 -14.53 1.12 -12.02
C GLY A 301 -15.31 0.26 -11.03
N SER A 302 -16.00 -0.77 -11.53
CA SER A 302 -16.65 -1.79 -10.70
C SER A 302 -15.60 -2.73 -10.04
N THR A 303 -16.05 -3.54 -9.10
CA THR A 303 -15.16 -4.42 -8.31
C THR A 303 -14.42 -5.44 -9.18
N ASP A 304 -15.06 -5.99 -10.21
CA ASP A 304 -14.50 -6.95 -11.17
C ASP A 304 -13.52 -6.34 -12.18
N GLN A 305 -13.53 -5.01 -12.31
CA GLN A 305 -12.65 -4.28 -13.20
C GLN A 305 -11.26 -4.03 -12.60
N ASN A 306 -10.99 -4.51 -11.39
CA ASN A 306 -9.67 -4.46 -10.76
C ASN A 306 -8.97 -5.81 -10.91
N LEU A 307 -7.72 -5.80 -11.37
CA LEU A 307 -6.86 -6.98 -11.38
C LEU A 307 -6.15 -7.09 -10.05
N ILE A 308 -6.45 -8.13 -9.29
CA ILE A 308 -5.81 -8.37 -7.99
C ILE A 308 -4.86 -9.55 -8.14
N LEU A 309 -3.57 -9.29 -7.93
CA LEU A 309 -2.52 -10.28 -8.08
C LEU A 309 -1.83 -10.56 -6.75
N TYR A 310 -1.66 -11.83 -6.43
CA TYR A 310 -0.79 -12.30 -5.36
C TYR A 310 0.32 -13.17 -5.96
N ASN A 311 1.55 -12.71 -5.86
CA ASN A 311 2.73 -13.35 -6.48
C ASN A 311 2.52 -13.69 -7.98
N ASN A 312 1.92 -12.78 -8.75
CA ASN A 312 1.53 -12.90 -10.16
C ASN A 312 0.28 -13.77 -10.45
N GLY A 313 -0.28 -14.49 -9.51
CA GLY A 313 -1.55 -15.22 -9.66
C GLY A 313 -2.76 -14.35 -9.38
N THR A 314 -3.85 -14.58 -10.09
CA THR A 314 -5.10 -13.81 -9.97
C THR A 314 -5.91 -14.29 -8.76
N ILE A 315 -6.32 -13.38 -7.91
CA ILE A 315 -7.26 -13.63 -6.80
C ILE A 315 -8.62 -13.04 -7.16
N TYR A 316 -9.60 -13.89 -7.39
CA TYR A 316 -10.96 -13.49 -7.79
C TYR A 316 -11.79 -12.96 -6.61
N ASN A 317 -11.61 -13.54 -5.42
CA ASN A 317 -12.20 -13.03 -4.19
C ASN A 317 -11.09 -12.70 -3.19
N PRO A 318 -10.78 -11.40 -2.97
CA PRO A 318 -9.63 -10.99 -2.16
C PRO A 318 -9.91 -10.95 -0.67
N THR A 319 -11.04 -11.50 -0.19
CA THR A 319 -11.46 -11.38 1.21
C THR A 319 -12.08 -12.67 1.74
N HIS A 320 -12.05 -12.80 3.07
CA HIS A 320 -12.71 -13.83 3.86
C HIS A 320 -13.95 -13.27 4.54
N LEU A 321 -14.91 -14.16 4.82
CA LEU A 321 -16.13 -13.87 5.58
C LEU A 321 -16.82 -12.57 5.12
N PHE A 322 -17.18 -12.50 3.82
CA PHE A 322 -17.89 -11.35 3.23
C PHE A 322 -17.17 -10.02 3.35
N GLY A 323 -15.84 -10.01 3.42
CA GLY A 323 -15.06 -8.76 3.46
C GLY A 323 -14.67 -8.29 4.85
N PHE A 324 -14.86 -9.10 5.88
CA PHE A 324 -14.36 -8.78 7.22
C PHE A 324 -12.83 -8.84 7.29
N PHE A 325 -12.21 -9.79 6.59
CA PHE A 325 -10.76 -9.98 6.56
C PHE A 325 -10.26 -10.08 5.11
N SER A 326 -9.06 -9.56 4.84
CA SER A 326 -8.43 -9.79 3.54
C SER A 326 -7.94 -11.23 3.39
N ALA A 327 -7.88 -11.71 2.15
CA ALA A 327 -7.33 -13.03 1.82
C ALA A 327 -5.80 -13.11 2.00
N PHE A 328 -5.14 -11.99 2.30
CA PHE A 328 -3.69 -11.88 2.35
C PHE A 328 -3.21 -11.86 3.80
N ASN A 329 -2.40 -12.85 4.18
CA ASN A 329 -1.73 -12.87 5.48
C ASN A 329 -0.67 -11.75 5.52
N PRO A 330 -0.84 -10.73 6.39
CA PRO A 330 0.04 -9.56 6.39
C PRO A 330 1.49 -9.87 6.78
N ASP A 331 1.76 -10.96 7.51
CA ASP A 331 3.10 -11.33 7.92
C ASP A 331 3.94 -11.85 6.74
N LEU A 332 3.27 -12.26 5.65
CA LEU A 332 3.89 -12.77 4.43
C LEU A 332 4.04 -11.70 3.35
N VAL A 333 3.34 -10.58 3.45
CA VAL A 333 3.38 -9.53 2.43
C VAL A 333 4.65 -8.70 2.61
N LYS A 334 5.35 -8.44 1.50
CA LYS A 334 6.51 -7.56 1.41
C LYS A 334 6.10 -6.15 1.04
N GLU A 335 5.40 -6.03 -0.08
CA GLU A 335 4.92 -4.76 -0.60
C GLU A 335 3.58 -4.90 -1.32
N ILE A 336 2.93 -3.77 -1.45
CA ILE A 336 1.64 -3.60 -2.13
C ILE A 336 1.82 -2.47 -3.14
N GLU A 337 1.50 -2.74 -4.41
CA GLU A 337 1.49 -1.73 -5.46
C GLU A 337 0.09 -1.61 -6.05
N LEU A 338 -0.48 -0.41 -5.98
CA LEU A 338 -1.76 -0.10 -6.62
C LEU A 338 -1.54 0.86 -7.79
N TYR A 339 -1.87 0.39 -8.99
CA TYR A 339 -1.82 1.16 -10.23
C TYR A 339 -3.23 1.65 -10.57
N LYS A 340 -3.48 2.97 -10.41
CA LYS A 340 -4.77 3.62 -10.71
C LYS A 340 -4.80 4.28 -12.10
N SER A 341 -3.63 4.59 -12.69
CA SER A 341 -3.49 5.25 -13.99
C SER A 341 -2.37 4.68 -14.85
N SER A 342 -1.11 4.94 -14.51
CA SER A 342 0.04 4.46 -15.30
C SER A 342 0.21 2.94 -15.13
N ILE A 343 -0.71 2.16 -15.72
CA ILE A 343 -0.69 0.71 -15.66
C ILE A 343 0.38 0.19 -16.62
N PRO A 344 1.42 -0.52 -16.15
CA PRO A 344 2.46 -1.09 -17.00
C PRO A 344 1.90 -2.02 -18.10
N SER A 345 2.54 -2.02 -19.29
CA SER A 345 2.08 -2.78 -20.45
C SER A 345 2.07 -4.31 -20.25
N LYS A 346 2.81 -4.82 -19.28
CA LYS A 346 2.75 -6.24 -18.87
C LYS A 346 1.40 -6.65 -18.32
N TYR A 347 0.57 -5.71 -17.81
CA TYR A 347 -0.76 -5.98 -17.28
C TYR A 347 -1.86 -5.67 -18.30
N GLY A 348 -2.91 -6.46 -18.30
CA GLY A 348 -4.11 -6.30 -19.14
C GLY A 348 -5.28 -7.09 -18.58
N GLY A 349 -6.37 -7.19 -19.37
CA GLY A 349 -7.55 -7.98 -19.01
C GLY A 349 -8.50 -7.35 -18.00
N ARG A 350 -8.24 -6.10 -17.53
CA ARG A 350 -9.11 -5.32 -16.65
C ARG A 350 -9.06 -3.84 -17.04
N ILE A 351 -10.16 -3.11 -16.78
CA ILE A 351 -10.30 -1.72 -17.26
C ILE A 351 -10.22 -0.67 -16.16
N SER A 352 -9.93 -1.04 -14.88
CA SER A 352 -9.90 -0.07 -13.79
C SER A 352 -8.52 0.07 -13.18
N SER A 353 -8.05 -0.90 -12.44
CA SER A 353 -6.79 -0.83 -11.70
C SER A 353 -6.08 -2.17 -11.65
N VAL A 354 -4.82 -2.15 -11.23
CA VAL A 354 -4.06 -3.36 -10.88
C VAL A 354 -3.56 -3.20 -9.45
N LEU A 355 -3.90 -4.16 -8.61
CA LEU A 355 -3.35 -4.31 -7.26
C LEU A 355 -2.41 -5.51 -7.27
N GLU A 356 -1.12 -5.26 -7.18
CA GLU A 356 -0.09 -6.29 -7.05
C GLU A 356 0.36 -6.40 -5.62
N ILE A 357 0.29 -7.60 -5.07
CA ILE A 357 0.71 -7.94 -3.70
C ILE A 357 1.83 -8.95 -3.81
N ASN A 358 3.02 -8.53 -3.45
CA ASN A 358 4.21 -9.37 -3.47
C ASN A 358 4.51 -9.88 -2.08
N ALA A 359 4.71 -11.19 -1.96
CA ALA A 359 5.10 -11.80 -0.70
C ALA A 359 6.61 -11.72 -0.48
N ARG A 360 7.01 -11.93 0.78
CA ARG A 360 8.40 -12.02 1.23
C ARG A 360 9.05 -13.31 0.71
N GLU A 361 10.37 -13.33 0.69
CA GLU A 361 11.16 -14.49 0.28
C GLU A 361 11.56 -15.39 1.46
N GLY A 362 11.33 -14.92 2.68
CA GLY A 362 11.74 -15.56 3.92
C GLY A 362 13.16 -15.22 4.34
N ASN A 363 13.43 -15.38 5.64
CA ASN A 363 14.74 -15.06 6.23
C ASN A 363 15.81 -16.00 5.66
N LYS A 364 16.86 -15.43 5.06
CA LYS A 364 17.97 -16.18 4.43
C LYS A 364 19.13 -16.45 5.37
N LYS A 365 19.12 -15.86 6.57
CA LYS A 365 20.24 -15.91 7.52
C LYS A 365 19.96 -16.78 8.75
N GLU A 366 18.73 -16.73 9.29
CA GLU A 366 18.36 -17.43 10.51
C GLU A 366 16.91 -17.92 10.48
N PHE A 367 16.62 -18.94 11.29
CA PHE A 367 15.26 -19.42 11.49
C PHE A 367 14.51 -18.49 12.46
N THR A 368 13.38 -17.98 12.03
CA THR A 368 12.54 -17.08 12.81
C THR A 368 11.08 -17.45 12.67
N GLY A 369 10.26 -16.98 13.61
CA GLY A 369 8.83 -17.21 13.57
C GLY A 369 8.04 -16.05 14.16
N GLN A 370 6.76 -16.03 13.82
CA GLN A 370 5.81 -15.08 14.37
C GLN A 370 4.50 -15.80 14.69
N VAL A 371 3.94 -15.49 15.85
CA VAL A 371 2.59 -15.93 16.26
C VAL A 371 1.78 -14.69 16.61
N SER A 372 0.56 -14.63 16.10
CA SER A 372 -0.39 -13.56 16.41
C SER A 372 -1.69 -14.18 16.90
N ILE A 373 -2.18 -13.69 18.03
CA ILE A 373 -3.44 -14.12 18.63
C ILE A 373 -4.33 -12.89 18.80
N GLY A 374 -5.43 -12.87 18.11
CA GLY A 374 -6.44 -11.83 18.18
C GLY A 374 -7.76 -12.35 18.77
N LEU A 375 -8.76 -11.48 18.83
CA LEU A 375 -10.09 -11.81 19.34
C LEU A 375 -10.82 -12.85 18.48
N LEU A 376 -10.65 -12.78 17.16
CA LEU A 376 -11.36 -13.63 16.19
C LEU A 376 -10.45 -14.51 15.36
N THR A 377 -9.17 -14.16 15.25
CA THR A 377 -8.23 -14.83 14.36
C THR A 377 -6.92 -15.13 15.06
N SER A 378 -6.29 -16.22 14.67
CA SER A 378 -4.90 -16.50 14.99
C SER A 378 -4.12 -16.84 13.74
N ARG A 379 -2.84 -16.47 13.73
CA ARG A 379 -1.93 -16.80 12.64
C ARG A 379 -0.55 -17.19 13.15
N VAL A 380 0.12 -18.00 12.37
CA VAL A 380 1.49 -18.43 12.60
C VAL A 380 2.28 -18.29 11.30
N THR A 381 3.50 -17.82 11.41
CA THR A 381 4.44 -17.74 10.29
C THR A 381 5.78 -18.30 10.76
N LEU A 382 6.38 -19.16 9.95
CA LEU A 382 7.70 -19.77 10.16
C LEU A 382 8.54 -19.53 8.93
N GLU A 383 9.77 -19.10 9.10
CA GLU A 383 10.66 -18.78 7.99
C GLU A 383 12.12 -19.08 8.36
N GLY A 384 12.93 -19.36 7.35
CA GLY A 384 14.35 -19.58 7.56
C GLY A 384 15.08 -20.15 6.36
N PRO A 385 16.42 -20.31 6.47
CA PRO A 385 17.23 -20.91 5.42
C PRO A 385 17.15 -22.44 5.41
N ILE A 386 17.20 -23.02 4.22
CA ILE A 386 17.47 -24.44 3.98
C ILE A 386 18.84 -24.53 3.29
N GLY A 387 19.90 -24.58 4.08
CA GLY A 387 21.27 -24.43 3.60
C GLY A 387 21.56 -22.99 3.13
N GLU A 388 22.57 -22.80 2.29
CA GLU A 388 23.06 -21.46 1.92
C GLU A 388 22.28 -20.80 0.77
N LYS A 389 21.53 -21.56 -0.01
CA LYS A 389 20.93 -21.12 -1.29
C LYS A 389 19.41 -21.10 -1.31
N THR A 390 18.79 -21.63 -0.28
CA THR A 390 17.32 -21.75 -0.25
C THR A 390 16.78 -21.11 1.01
N SER A 391 15.72 -20.33 0.89
CA SER A 391 14.90 -19.89 2.01
C SER A 391 13.46 -20.32 1.83
N PHE A 392 12.74 -20.45 2.93
CA PHE A 392 11.32 -20.76 2.92
C PHE A 392 10.57 -19.85 3.89
N ILE A 393 9.29 -19.69 3.62
CA ILE A 393 8.33 -19.08 4.54
C ILE A 393 7.01 -19.83 4.45
N LEU A 394 6.49 -20.26 5.61
CA LEU A 394 5.20 -20.94 5.75
C LEU A 394 4.31 -20.09 6.62
N GLY A 395 3.09 -19.86 6.20
CA GLY A 395 2.09 -19.12 6.96
C GLY A 395 0.77 -19.85 7.03
N GLY A 396 0.14 -19.82 8.18
CA GLY A 396 -1.21 -20.34 8.38
C GLY A 396 -2.03 -19.36 9.21
N ARG A 397 -3.29 -19.18 8.85
CA ARG A 397 -4.24 -18.36 9.58
C ARG A 397 -5.59 -19.05 9.67
N THR A 398 -6.28 -18.85 10.79
CA THR A 398 -7.63 -19.37 11.01
C THR A 398 -8.45 -18.40 11.84
N THR A 399 -9.77 -18.46 11.71
CA THR A 399 -10.73 -17.76 12.57
C THR A 399 -11.50 -18.73 13.45
N TYR A 400 -11.96 -18.23 14.59
CA TYR A 400 -12.79 -18.91 15.58
C TYR A 400 -13.92 -18.00 16.07
N SER A 401 -14.72 -17.47 15.13
CA SER A 401 -15.77 -16.47 15.41
C SER A 401 -17.07 -17.05 16.01
N ASP A 402 -17.27 -18.36 16.03
CA ASP A 402 -18.51 -19.00 16.50
C ASP A 402 -18.90 -18.61 17.93
N TRP A 403 -17.93 -18.43 18.83
CA TRP A 403 -18.19 -18.03 20.21
C TRP A 403 -18.78 -16.62 20.34
N ILE A 404 -18.37 -15.69 19.44
CA ILE A 404 -18.92 -14.32 19.44
C ILE A 404 -20.34 -14.31 18.88
N LEU A 405 -20.61 -15.13 17.85
CA LEU A 405 -21.97 -15.29 17.32
C LEU A 405 -22.91 -15.88 18.38
N GLY A 406 -22.46 -16.88 19.14
CA GLY A 406 -23.23 -17.47 20.25
C GLY A 406 -23.53 -16.53 21.42
N MET A 407 -22.85 -15.38 21.51
CA MET A 407 -23.14 -14.35 22.52
C MET A 407 -24.19 -13.32 22.05
N LEU A 408 -24.63 -13.37 20.80
CA LEU A 408 -25.64 -12.47 20.28
C LEU A 408 -27.01 -12.79 20.89
N PRO A 409 -27.91 -11.79 20.99
CA PRO A 409 -29.28 -12.03 21.44
C PRO A 409 -30.04 -13.00 20.51
N GLU A 410 -31.02 -13.74 21.02
CA GLU A 410 -31.81 -14.70 20.24
C GLU A 410 -32.57 -14.05 19.07
N ASP A 411 -33.03 -12.84 19.26
CA ASP A 411 -33.73 -12.05 18.25
C ASP A 411 -32.81 -11.45 17.17
N SER A 412 -31.51 -11.66 17.30
CA SER A 412 -30.52 -11.15 16.28
C SER A 412 -30.60 -11.89 14.95
N GLY A 413 -31.12 -13.13 14.92
CA GLY A 413 -31.14 -14.03 13.78
C GLY A 413 -29.74 -14.60 13.42
N TYR A 414 -28.72 -14.39 14.24
CA TYR A 414 -27.34 -14.83 13.97
C TYR A 414 -26.70 -15.64 15.12
N LYS A 415 -27.42 -15.87 16.23
CA LYS A 415 -26.90 -16.57 17.41
C LYS A 415 -26.38 -17.97 17.10
N ASP A 416 -27.14 -18.73 16.29
CA ASP A 416 -26.78 -20.08 15.85
C ASP A 416 -25.93 -20.13 14.58
N GLY A 417 -25.51 -18.95 14.12
CA GLY A 417 -24.63 -18.79 12.98
C GLY A 417 -23.26 -19.43 13.22
N LYS A 418 -22.66 -19.93 12.14
CA LYS A 418 -21.27 -20.40 12.11
C LYS A 418 -20.55 -19.71 10.99
N ALA A 419 -19.37 -19.16 11.30
CA ALA A 419 -18.56 -18.49 10.32
C ALA A 419 -17.08 -18.78 10.60
N GLY A 420 -16.39 -19.29 9.61
CA GLY A 420 -14.98 -19.63 9.78
C GLY A 420 -14.24 -19.69 8.47
N PHE A 421 -12.96 -19.35 8.52
CA PHE A 421 -12.02 -19.56 7.41
C PHE A 421 -10.68 -20.06 7.92
N TYR A 422 -9.91 -20.64 7.02
CA TYR A 422 -8.50 -20.84 7.18
C TYR A 422 -7.79 -20.57 5.85
N ASP A 423 -6.56 -20.10 5.95
CA ASP A 423 -5.65 -19.98 4.81
C ASP A 423 -4.25 -20.54 5.14
N LEU A 424 -3.62 -21.04 4.10
CA LEU A 424 -2.28 -21.61 4.13
C LEU A 424 -1.47 -20.99 2.99
N ASN A 425 -0.24 -20.62 3.30
CA ASN A 425 0.71 -20.07 2.36
C ASN A 425 2.03 -20.80 2.48
N ALA A 426 2.68 -21.08 1.36
CA ALA A 426 4.01 -21.67 1.29
C ALA A 426 4.82 -20.98 0.20
N ILE A 427 6.02 -20.54 0.54
CA ILE A 427 6.92 -19.84 -0.37
C ILE A 427 8.30 -20.48 -0.24
N LEU A 428 8.94 -20.71 -1.37
CA LEU A 428 10.30 -21.21 -1.48
C LEU A 428 11.08 -20.32 -2.45
N ASP A 429 12.20 -19.79 -2.01
CA ASP A 429 13.15 -19.06 -2.83
C ASP A 429 14.46 -19.84 -2.93
N HIS A 430 14.89 -20.18 -4.15
CA HIS A 430 16.10 -20.96 -4.40
C HIS A 430 17.01 -20.27 -5.40
N LYS A 431 18.22 -19.94 -4.95
CA LYS A 431 19.28 -19.36 -5.76
C LYS A 431 20.17 -20.44 -6.35
N PHE A 432 19.94 -20.80 -7.63
CA PHE A 432 20.81 -21.74 -8.34
C PHE A 432 22.21 -21.17 -8.53
N SER A 433 22.27 -19.91 -8.99
CA SER A 433 23.50 -19.15 -9.25
C SER A 433 23.26 -17.67 -8.99
N ASP A 434 24.29 -16.83 -9.15
CA ASP A 434 24.12 -15.37 -9.08
C ASP A 434 23.27 -14.81 -10.25
N LYS A 435 23.03 -15.62 -11.28
CA LYS A 435 22.22 -15.26 -12.44
C LYS A 435 20.84 -15.86 -12.44
N ASP A 436 20.62 -16.94 -11.67
CA ASP A 436 19.42 -17.75 -11.71
C ASP A 436 18.78 -17.87 -10.35
N ASN A 437 17.54 -17.43 -10.23
CA ASN A 437 16.73 -17.56 -9.03
C ASN A 437 15.36 -18.14 -9.37
N LEU A 438 14.92 -19.13 -8.61
CA LEU A 438 13.61 -19.76 -8.71
C LEU A 438 12.80 -19.44 -7.46
N TYR A 439 11.63 -18.86 -7.67
CA TYR A 439 10.67 -18.54 -6.63
C TYR A 439 9.39 -19.35 -6.86
N ILE A 440 8.97 -20.12 -5.88
CA ILE A 440 7.76 -20.94 -5.92
C ILE A 440 6.84 -20.46 -4.81
N SER A 441 5.57 -20.23 -5.13
CA SER A 441 4.56 -19.86 -4.15
C SER A 441 3.30 -20.69 -4.29
N GLY A 442 2.69 -21.02 -3.16
CA GLY A 442 1.39 -21.65 -3.06
C GLY A 442 0.52 -20.96 -2.03
N TYR A 443 -0.74 -20.77 -2.36
CA TYR A 443 -1.78 -20.22 -1.51
C TYR A 443 -3.02 -21.08 -1.60
N TYR A 444 -3.65 -21.35 -0.47
CA TYR A 444 -4.93 -22.04 -0.38
C TYR A 444 -5.77 -21.45 0.73
N SER A 445 -7.05 -21.19 0.46
CA SER A 445 -8.01 -20.77 1.49
C SER A 445 -9.36 -21.44 1.33
N ASN A 446 -10.05 -21.61 2.45
CA ASN A 446 -11.42 -22.12 2.48
C ASN A 446 -12.24 -21.35 3.51
N ASP A 447 -13.37 -20.86 3.08
CA ASP A 447 -14.37 -20.15 3.87
C ASP A 447 -15.64 -20.95 3.97
N ARG A 448 -16.26 -20.95 5.15
CA ARG A 448 -17.54 -21.57 5.42
C ARG A 448 -18.34 -20.69 6.35
N PHE A 449 -19.61 -20.49 5.99
CA PHE A 449 -20.51 -19.77 6.87
C PHE A 449 -21.95 -20.24 6.69
N ARG A 450 -22.68 -20.14 7.78
CA ARG A 450 -24.12 -20.35 7.88
C ARG A 450 -24.65 -19.28 8.78
N PHE A 451 -25.64 -18.56 8.33
CA PHE A 451 -26.40 -17.68 9.22
C PHE A 451 -27.52 -18.51 9.91
N ASP A 452 -28.59 -17.94 10.30
CA ASP A 452 -29.71 -18.63 10.98
C ASP A 452 -30.53 -19.54 10.03
N SER A 453 -30.39 -19.35 8.73
CA SER A 453 -31.06 -20.14 7.71
C SER A 453 -30.39 -21.51 7.50
N ASP A 454 -31.13 -22.46 6.94
CA ASP A 454 -30.60 -23.74 6.47
C ASP A 454 -29.48 -23.60 5.44
N GLU A 455 -29.37 -22.43 4.83
CA GLU A 455 -28.43 -22.17 3.75
C GLU A 455 -26.99 -22.07 4.23
N ARG A 456 -26.12 -22.90 3.66
CA ARG A 456 -24.66 -22.93 3.93
C ARG A 456 -23.93 -22.47 2.70
N TYR A 457 -22.98 -21.62 2.94
CA TYR A 457 -22.11 -21.06 1.91
C TYR A 457 -20.67 -21.47 2.13
N GLY A 458 -19.95 -21.70 1.05
CA GLY A 458 -18.52 -21.92 1.12
C GLY A 458 -17.82 -21.43 -0.15
N TYR A 459 -16.62 -20.92 0.02
CA TYR A 459 -15.76 -20.59 -1.13
C TYR A 459 -14.31 -20.92 -0.87
N THR A 460 -13.60 -21.19 -1.96
CA THR A 460 -12.22 -21.64 -1.96
C THR A 460 -11.42 -20.81 -2.96
N ASN A 461 -10.25 -20.35 -2.55
CA ASN A 461 -9.22 -19.87 -3.46
C ASN A 461 -8.01 -20.80 -3.37
N ALA A 462 -7.40 -21.09 -4.50
CA ALA A 462 -6.10 -21.72 -4.57
C ALA A 462 -5.26 -21.07 -5.66
N ASN A 463 -3.99 -20.86 -5.38
CA ASN A 463 -3.04 -20.28 -6.31
C ASN A 463 -1.71 -21.01 -6.17
N ALA A 464 -1.09 -21.35 -7.29
CA ALA A 464 0.25 -21.92 -7.32
C ALA A 464 1.02 -21.29 -8.48
N SER A 465 2.21 -20.77 -8.19
CA SER A 465 3.07 -20.17 -9.22
C SER A 465 4.53 -20.53 -9.03
N ALA A 466 5.24 -20.66 -10.16
CA ALA A 466 6.68 -20.77 -10.23
C ALA A 466 7.23 -19.65 -11.11
N LYS A 467 8.20 -18.93 -10.58
CA LYS A 467 8.83 -17.79 -11.22
C LYS A 467 10.33 -18.03 -11.30
N TRP A 468 10.87 -18.07 -12.50
CA TRP A 468 12.31 -18.18 -12.74
C TRP A 468 12.83 -16.88 -13.30
N ARG A 469 13.77 -16.27 -12.59
CA ARG A 469 14.50 -15.09 -13.02
C ARG A 469 15.87 -15.48 -13.52
N HIS A 470 16.24 -14.95 -14.72
CA HIS A 470 17.56 -15.13 -15.31
C HIS A 470 18.20 -13.80 -15.70
N ILE A 471 19.46 -13.60 -15.33
CA ILE A 471 20.28 -12.44 -15.67
C ILE A 471 21.26 -12.87 -16.77
N TYR A 472 20.96 -12.51 -18.02
CA TYR A 472 21.84 -12.81 -19.17
C TYR A 472 23.15 -12.05 -19.08
N ASN A 473 23.05 -10.76 -18.84
CA ASN A 473 24.17 -9.83 -18.64
C ASN A 473 23.71 -8.58 -17.89
N ASN A 474 24.59 -7.61 -17.71
CA ASN A 474 24.31 -6.37 -16.95
C ASN A 474 23.18 -5.49 -17.58
N ARG A 475 22.73 -5.82 -18.80
CA ARG A 475 21.72 -5.04 -19.53
C ARG A 475 20.45 -5.79 -19.83
N LEU A 476 20.42 -7.11 -19.72
CA LEU A 476 19.26 -7.91 -20.06
C LEU A 476 18.94 -8.89 -18.95
N THR A 477 17.71 -8.82 -18.45
CA THR A 477 17.12 -9.75 -17.48
C THR A 477 15.82 -10.30 -18.02
N SER A 478 15.44 -11.50 -17.60
CA SER A 478 14.13 -12.07 -17.88
C SER A 478 13.52 -12.66 -16.63
N THR A 479 12.18 -12.67 -16.61
CA THR A 479 11.38 -13.37 -15.60
C THR A 479 10.34 -14.22 -16.33
N MET A 480 10.41 -15.53 -16.13
CA MET A 480 9.46 -16.48 -16.65
C MET A 480 8.56 -16.93 -15.50
N THR A 481 7.25 -16.82 -15.68
CA THR A 481 6.28 -17.20 -14.65
C THR A 481 5.26 -18.15 -15.24
N GLY A 482 5.02 -19.28 -14.58
CA GLY A 482 3.91 -20.18 -14.87
C GLY A 482 3.08 -20.40 -13.63
N GLY A 483 1.77 -20.54 -13.79
CA GLY A 483 0.92 -20.74 -12.62
C GLY A 483 -0.47 -21.22 -12.93
N TYR A 484 -1.16 -21.60 -11.87
CA TYR A 484 -2.54 -22.07 -11.85
C TYR A 484 -3.29 -21.37 -10.73
N ASP A 485 -4.48 -20.85 -11.05
CA ASP A 485 -5.39 -20.20 -10.11
C ASP A 485 -6.74 -20.91 -10.15
N HIS A 486 -7.33 -21.08 -8.98
CA HIS A 486 -8.66 -21.65 -8.79
C HIS A 486 -9.48 -20.78 -7.85
N TYR A 487 -10.72 -20.50 -8.24
CA TYR A 487 -11.76 -19.95 -7.38
C TYR A 487 -13.03 -20.75 -7.54
N SER A 488 -13.68 -21.10 -6.45
CA SER A 488 -15.01 -21.70 -6.50
C SER A 488 -15.83 -21.27 -5.30
N TYR A 489 -17.14 -21.20 -5.51
CA TYR A 489 -18.09 -21.10 -4.40
C TYR A 489 -19.17 -22.18 -4.54
N HIS A 490 -19.83 -22.48 -3.42
CA HIS A 490 -21.03 -23.29 -3.39
C HIS A 490 -22.00 -22.78 -2.32
N THR A 491 -23.29 -22.97 -2.63
CA THR A 491 -24.39 -22.79 -1.69
C THR A 491 -25.13 -24.11 -1.58
N GLU A 492 -25.49 -24.54 -0.38
CA GLU A 492 -26.22 -25.79 -0.15
C GLU A 492 -27.26 -25.65 0.94
N THR A 493 -28.40 -26.35 0.77
CA THR A 493 -29.43 -26.54 1.82
C THR A 493 -29.55 -28.02 2.15
N ARG A 494 -29.98 -28.37 3.39
CA ARG A 494 -30.10 -29.76 3.85
C ARG A 494 -31.26 -29.99 4.83
N GLU A 495 -31.82 -28.98 5.47
CA GLU A 495 -32.83 -29.16 6.55
C GLU A 495 -34.15 -29.70 6.02
N ASN A 496 -34.58 -29.27 4.85
CA ASN A 496 -35.72 -29.88 4.15
C ASN A 496 -35.20 -30.84 3.07
N PRO A 497 -35.20 -32.13 3.28
CA PRO A 497 -34.67 -33.11 2.35
C PRO A 497 -35.31 -33.08 0.95
N SER A 498 -36.59 -32.67 0.84
CA SER A 498 -37.30 -32.60 -0.46
C SER A 498 -36.81 -31.43 -1.33
N ASP A 499 -36.36 -30.35 -0.74
CA ASP A 499 -35.90 -29.13 -1.42
C ASP A 499 -34.39 -28.97 -1.33
N ALA A 500 -33.68 -29.97 -0.79
CA ALA A 500 -32.23 -29.91 -0.58
C ALA A 500 -31.49 -29.80 -1.90
N TYR A 501 -30.69 -28.75 -2.06
CA TYR A 501 -29.90 -28.49 -3.27
C TYR A 501 -28.46 -28.14 -2.95
N LYS A 502 -27.62 -28.25 -3.97
CA LYS A 502 -26.29 -27.71 -4.02
C LYS A 502 -26.08 -26.98 -5.35
N LEU A 503 -25.81 -25.67 -5.24
CA LEU A 503 -25.35 -24.83 -6.34
C LEU A 503 -23.83 -24.67 -6.24
N LYS A 504 -23.13 -24.89 -7.34
CA LYS A 504 -21.67 -24.76 -7.42
C LYS A 504 -21.27 -23.93 -8.63
N PHE A 505 -20.27 -23.10 -8.45
CA PHE A 505 -19.62 -22.28 -9.47
C PHE A 505 -18.09 -22.46 -9.35
N GLY A 506 -17.36 -22.26 -10.48
CA GLY A 506 -15.89 -22.33 -10.44
C GLY A 506 -15.20 -21.66 -11.61
N ILE A 507 -14.02 -21.09 -11.35
CA ILE A 507 -13.07 -20.56 -12.32
C ILE A 507 -11.74 -21.27 -12.11
N ASN A 508 -11.18 -21.81 -13.19
CA ASN A 508 -9.81 -22.28 -13.25
C ASN A 508 -9.05 -21.46 -14.30
N GLN A 509 -7.81 -21.14 -14.02
CA GLN A 509 -6.95 -20.36 -14.89
C GLN A 509 -5.54 -20.95 -14.88
N VAL A 510 -5.00 -21.21 -16.07
CA VAL A 510 -3.60 -21.57 -16.27
C VAL A 510 -2.93 -20.43 -17.04
N TYR A 511 -1.77 -19.99 -16.60
CA TYR A 511 -1.08 -18.87 -17.25
C TYR A 511 0.42 -19.08 -17.37
N GLY A 512 0.99 -18.48 -18.44
CA GLY A 512 2.42 -18.35 -18.68
C GLY A 512 2.78 -16.93 -19.06
N LYS A 513 3.82 -16.38 -18.45
CA LYS A 513 4.31 -15.02 -18.70
C LYS A 513 5.81 -15.08 -18.93
N PHE A 514 6.29 -14.34 -19.93
CA PHE A 514 7.70 -14.21 -20.30
C PHE A 514 7.99 -12.71 -20.39
N ASP A 515 8.58 -12.16 -19.36
CA ASP A 515 8.84 -10.74 -19.20
C ASP A 515 10.35 -10.49 -19.31
N PHE A 516 10.75 -9.55 -20.16
CA PHE A 516 12.13 -9.13 -20.39
C PHE A 516 12.28 -7.65 -20.06
N THR A 517 13.37 -7.30 -19.38
CA THR A 517 13.80 -5.91 -19.18
C THR A 517 15.19 -5.73 -19.76
N SER A 518 15.34 -4.75 -20.66
CA SER A 518 16.59 -4.43 -21.34
C SER A 518 16.98 -2.96 -21.16
N TYR A 519 18.11 -2.73 -20.53
CA TYR A 519 18.76 -1.42 -20.38
C TYR A 519 19.61 -1.14 -21.64
N ILE A 520 18.97 -0.68 -22.72
CA ILE A 520 19.62 -0.47 -24.03
C ILE A 520 20.67 0.63 -23.94
N THR A 521 20.28 1.76 -23.36
CA THR A 521 21.16 2.90 -23.09
C THR A 521 20.85 3.46 -21.72
N ASP A 522 21.61 4.45 -21.27
CA ASP A 522 21.33 5.18 -20.01
C ASP A 522 19.98 5.91 -20.02
N LYS A 523 19.41 6.11 -21.22
CA LYS A 523 18.15 6.85 -21.41
C LYS A 523 16.97 5.97 -21.79
N HIS A 524 17.20 4.72 -22.20
CA HIS A 524 16.17 3.83 -22.71
C HIS A 524 16.18 2.52 -21.95
N THR A 525 15.07 2.24 -21.25
CA THR A 525 14.80 0.94 -20.65
C THR A 525 13.58 0.32 -21.34
N LEU A 526 13.81 -0.77 -22.05
CA LEU A 526 12.73 -1.51 -22.73
C LEU A 526 12.23 -2.66 -21.85
N ASP A 527 10.93 -2.70 -21.65
CA ASP A 527 10.19 -3.84 -21.11
C ASP A 527 9.35 -4.47 -22.23
N PHE A 528 9.54 -5.76 -22.48
CA PHE A 528 8.80 -6.47 -23.51
C PHE A 528 8.52 -7.91 -23.11
N GLY A 529 7.46 -8.50 -23.66
CA GLY A 529 7.12 -9.85 -23.27
C GLY A 529 5.89 -10.43 -23.95
N LEU A 530 5.58 -11.65 -23.53
CA LEU A 530 4.45 -12.47 -23.97
C LEU A 530 3.71 -12.99 -22.74
N ASN A 531 2.39 -12.84 -22.71
CA ASN A 531 1.53 -13.40 -21.67
C ASN A 531 0.44 -14.23 -22.34
N SER A 532 0.15 -15.41 -21.80
CA SER A 532 -0.94 -16.26 -22.25
C SER A 532 -1.70 -16.81 -21.07
N THR A 533 -3.03 -16.72 -21.09
CA THR A 533 -3.92 -17.17 -20.02
C THR A 533 -5.05 -17.99 -20.62
N LEU A 534 -5.19 -19.22 -20.17
CA LEU A 534 -6.30 -20.11 -20.48
C LEU A 534 -7.32 -20.05 -19.35
N TYR A 535 -8.53 -19.60 -19.65
CA TYR A 535 -9.67 -19.58 -18.75
C TYR A 535 -10.53 -20.81 -18.94
N MET A 536 -10.98 -21.40 -17.84
CA MET A 536 -11.94 -22.51 -17.76
C MET A 536 -12.96 -22.16 -16.69
N LEU A 537 -14.16 -21.78 -17.11
CA LEU A 537 -15.23 -21.29 -16.28
C LEU A 537 -16.38 -22.28 -16.26
N SER A 538 -16.86 -22.67 -15.08
CA SER A 538 -18.10 -23.41 -14.85
C SER A 538 -19.12 -22.48 -14.23
N PRO A 539 -20.05 -21.90 -15.03
CA PRO A 539 -20.91 -20.79 -14.60
C PRO A 539 -21.97 -21.19 -13.57
N GLY A 540 -22.36 -22.46 -13.54
CA GLY A 540 -23.32 -22.95 -12.58
C GLY A 540 -23.65 -24.43 -12.75
N THR A 541 -23.68 -25.15 -11.62
CA THR A 541 -24.18 -26.53 -11.54
C THR A 541 -25.12 -26.64 -10.33
N TYR A 542 -26.36 -26.96 -10.60
CA TYR A 542 -27.41 -27.15 -9.58
C TYR A 542 -27.74 -28.63 -9.47
N THR A 543 -27.62 -29.19 -8.29
CA THR A 543 -27.79 -30.64 -8.07
C THR A 543 -28.60 -30.91 -6.80
N PRO A 544 -29.35 -32.04 -6.71
CA PRO A 544 -29.98 -32.50 -5.48
C PRO A 544 -28.89 -32.76 -4.41
N ASN A 545 -29.19 -32.44 -3.15
CA ASN A 545 -28.28 -32.61 -1.99
C ASN A 545 -28.84 -33.61 -0.95
N SER A 546 -29.87 -34.36 -1.29
CA SER A 546 -30.38 -35.50 -0.55
C SER A 546 -30.95 -36.54 -1.50
N ASP A 547 -31.09 -37.79 -1.04
CA ASP A 547 -31.68 -38.91 -1.82
C ASP A 547 -33.18 -38.69 -2.08
N SER A 548 -33.83 -37.88 -1.27
CA SER A 548 -35.27 -37.57 -1.38
C SER A 548 -35.55 -36.20 -1.99
N SER A 549 -34.50 -35.51 -2.47
CA SER A 549 -34.66 -34.21 -3.09
C SER A 549 -35.38 -34.29 -4.44
N LEU A 550 -36.39 -33.42 -4.60
CA LEU A 550 -37.16 -33.26 -5.85
C LEU A 550 -36.47 -32.28 -6.82
N VAL A 551 -35.33 -31.73 -6.41
CA VAL A 551 -34.54 -30.79 -7.23
C VAL A 551 -34.02 -31.52 -8.46
N ALA A 552 -34.36 -31.02 -9.66
CA ALA A 552 -33.79 -31.49 -10.90
C ALA A 552 -32.34 -31.00 -11.08
N ARG A 553 -31.48 -31.89 -11.56
CA ARG A 553 -30.11 -31.47 -11.92
C ARG A 553 -30.17 -30.52 -13.11
N ASP A 554 -29.48 -29.41 -12.99
CA ASP A 554 -29.27 -28.41 -14.02
C ASP A 554 -27.82 -27.98 -14.10
N GLN A 555 -27.29 -27.71 -15.30
CA GLN A 555 -25.90 -27.31 -15.49
C GLN A 555 -25.79 -26.38 -16.69
N ILE A 556 -25.27 -25.17 -16.44
CA ILE A 556 -24.89 -24.22 -17.51
C ILE A 556 -23.65 -24.75 -18.21
N GLN A 557 -23.59 -24.61 -19.51
CA GLN A 557 -22.42 -25.02 -20.31
C GLN A 557 -21.15 -24.33 -19.84
N ASP A 558 -20.08 -25.11 -19.68
CA ASP A 558 -18.75 -24.60 -19.37
C ASP A 558 -18.25 -23.65 -20.46
N GLU A 559 -17.46 -22.67 -20.07
CA GLU A 559 -16.85 -21.67 -20.94
C GLU A 559 -15.33 -21.78 -20.91
N ARG A 560 -14.71 -21.66 -22.08
CA ARG A 560 -13.26 -21.67 -22.22
C ARG A 560 -12.82 -20.53 -23.11
N ALA A 561 -11.70 -19.91 -22.76
CA ALA A 561 -11.09 -18.89 -23.61
C ALA A 561 -9.57 -18.86 -23.42
N LEU A 562 -8.87 -18.48 -24.48
CA LEU A 562 -7.45 -18.24 -24.51
C LEU A 562 -7.18 -16.76 -24.78
N GLU A 563 -6.63 -16.06 -23.80
CA GLU A 563 -6.14 -14.68 -23.92
C GLU A 563 -4.63 -14.71 -24.09
N THR A 564 -4.13 -14.29 -25.25
CA THR A 564 -2.69 -14.18 -25.53
C THR A 564 -2.34 -12.76 -25.90
N SER A 565 -1.27 -12.23 -25.34
CA SER A 565 -0.86 -10.86 -25.59
C SER A 565 0.65 -10.71 -25.65
N VAL A 566 1.08 -9.83 -26.53
CA VAL A 566 2.46 -9.34 -26.62
C VAL A 566 2.51 -7.86 -26.24
N TYR A 567 3.58 -7.43 -25.61
CA TYR A 567 3.74 -6.04 -25.24
C TYR A 567 5.17 -5.56 -25.43
N LEU A 568 5.30 -4.26 -25.64
CA LEU A 568 6.55 -3.51 -25.67
C LEU A 568 6.34 -2.16 -25.01
N ALA A 569 7.23 -1.79 -24.11
CA ALA A 569 7.23 -0.48 -23.47
C ALA A 569 8.65 0.07 -23.41
N ASP A 570 8.80 1.38 -23.63
CA ASP A 570 10.08 2.11 -23.49
C ASP A 570 9.93 3.21 -22.45
N ARG A 571 10.74 3.15 -21.42
CA ARG A 571 10.97 4.27 -20.51
C ARG A 571 12.13 5.10 -21.05
N TRP A 572 11.78 6.28 -21.56
CA TRP A 572 12.73 7.21 -22.18
C TRP A 572 13.00 8.42 -21.29
N GLU A 573 14.22 8.50 -20.76
CA GLU A 573 14.73 9.65 -20.03
C GLU A 573 15.35 10.65 -20.99
N ILE A 574 14.54 11.54 -21.57
CA ILE A 574 14.95 12.52 -22.58
C ILE A 574 15.97 13.47 -21.97
N THR A 575 15.65 13.99 -20.77
CA THR A 575 16.53 14.82 -19.94
C THR A 575 16.34 14.42 -18.47
N PRO A 576 17.19 14.84 -17.54
CA PRO A 576 16.95 14.60 -16.10
C PRO A 576 15.63 15.18 -15.59
N LYS A 577 15.05 16.16 -16.29
CA LYS A 577 13.77 16.80 -15.95
C LYS A 577 12.58 16.20 -16.68
N LEU A 578 12.76 15.65 -17.87
CA LEU A 578 11.68 15.13 -18.73
C LEU A 578 11.89 13.65 -19.00
N SER A 579 10.94 12.85 -18.57
CA SER A 579 10.86 11.41 -18.88
C SER A 579 9.48 11.05 -19.40
N ILE A 580 9.43 10.07 -20.31
CA ILE A 580 8.21 9.57 -20.96
C ILE A 580 8.25 8.05 -20.93
N ASP A 581 7.16 7.43 -20.56
CA ASP A 581 6.92 5.99 -20.69
C ASP A 581 5.89 5.77 -21.81
N LEU A 582 6.31 5.04 -22.83
CA LEU A 582 5.49 4.66 -24.00
C LEU A 582 5.32 3.16 -24.00
N GLY A 583 4.11 2.69 -24.15
CA GLY A 583 3.84 1.26 -24.20
C GLY A 583 2.71 0.89 -25.13
N VAL A 584 2.85 -0.25 -25.76
CA VAL A 584 1.82 -0.91 -26.57
C VAL A 584 1.66 -2.35 -26.11
N ARG A 585 0.43 -2.79 -26.03
CA ARG A 585 0.06 -4.19 -25.80
C ARG A 585 -0.94 -4.59 -26.88
N TYR A 586 -0.73 -5.73 -27.49
CA TYR A 586 -1.67 -6.32 -28.43
C TYR A 586 -2.21 -7.60 -27.85
N THR A 587 -3.52 -7.67 -27.65
CA THR A 587 -4.20 -8.81 -27.05
C THR A 587 -5.09 -9.47 -28.10
N MET A 588 -4.98 -10.78 -28.19
CA MET A 588 -5.87 -11.65 -28.92
C MET A 588 -6.63 -12.54 -27.93
N PHE A 589 -7.95 -12.46 -27.93
CA PHE A 589 -8.82 -13.25 -27.08
C PHE A 589 -9.65 -14.18 -27.96
N ASN A 590 -9.58 -15.48 -27.69
CA ASN A 590 -10.30 -16.53 -28.41
C ASN A 590 -11.27 -17.24 -27.49
N ALA A 591 -12.55 -17.10 -27.71
CA ALA A 591 -13.56 -17.95 -27.08
C ALA A 591 -13.52 -19.33 -27.74
N LEU A 592 -13.43 -20.40 -26.93
CA LEU A 592 -13.16 -21.76 -27.34
C LEU A 592 -14.32 -22.69 -27.01
N GLY A 593 -14.62 -23.63 -27.93
CA GLY A 593 -15.56 -24.70 -27.66
C GLY A 593 -15.04 -25.85 -26.77
N PRO A 594 -15.90 -26.82 -26.40
CA PRO A 594 -17.23 -27.04 -26.98
C PRO A 594 -18.26 -26.04 -26.48
N ARG A 595 -19.07 -25.47 -27.35
CA ARG A 595 -20.09 -24.48 -27.01
C ARG A 595 -21.21 -24.49 -28.03
N THR A 596 -22.47 -24.59 -27.57
CA THR A 596 -23.65 -24.26 -28.36
C THR A 596 -24.05 -22.83 -28.06
N TYR A 597 -24.24 -22.00 -29.06
CA TYR A 597 -24.60 -20.61 -28.92
C TYR A 597 -25.59 -20.13 -29.96
N THR A 598 -26.43 -19.19 -29.60
CA THR A 598 -27.46 -18.63 -30.49
C THR A 598 -26.96 -17.36 -31.13
N LEU A 599 -27.17 -17.23 -32.43
CA LEU A 599 -27.00 -15.98 -33.19
C LEU A 599 -28.33 -15.24 -33.22
N TYR A 600 -28.31 -13.98 -32.84
CA TYR A 600 -29.49 -13.10 -32.78
C TYR A 600 -29.50 -12.10 -33.93
N ASP A 601 -30.68 -11.52 -34.21
CA ASP A 601 -30.79 -10.42 -35.14
C ASP A 601 -29.92 -9.20 -34.71
N PRO A 602 -28.95 -8.80 -35.53
CA PRO A 602 -28.07 -7.69 -35.15
C PRO A 602 -28.81 -6.35 -34.98
N ASN A 603 -30.01 -6.20 -35.49
CA ASN A 603 -30.81 -5.00 -35.37
C ASN A 603 -31.70 -4.95 -34.09
N GLN A 604 -31.74 -6.04 -33.35
CA GLN A 604 -32.52 -6.15 -32.12
C GLN A 604 -31.61 -6.57 -30.95
N LEU A 605 -32.02 -6.27 -29.73
CA LEU A 605 -31.34 -6.85 -28.57
C LEU A 605 -31.65 -8.35 -28.50
N PRO A 606 -30.71 -9.19 -28.03
CA PRO A 606 -30.95 -10.61 -27.80
C PRO A 606 -32.21 -10.80 -26.95
N ASP A 607 -33.08 -11.67 -27.43
CA ASP A 607 -34.31 -12.06 -26.77
C ASP A 607 -34.63 -13.52 -27.10
N GLU A 608 -35.41 -14.24 -26.29
CA GLU A 608 -35.76 -15.62 -26.50
C GLU A 608 -36.48 -15.87 -27.85
N THR A 609 -37.10 -14.85 -28.43
CA THR A 609 -37.92 -14.94 -29.62
C THR A 609 -37.22 -14.53 -30.92
N ASN A 610 -36.03 -13.88 -30.84
CA ASN A 610 -35.33 -13.33 -32.02
C ASN A 610 -34.02 -14.05 -32.39
N GLY A 611 -33.86 -15.29 -31.92
CA GLY A 611 -32.77 -16.18 -32.36
C GLY A 611 -32.90 -16.55 -33.84
N ILE A 612 -31.85 -16.34 -34.63
CA ILE A 612 -31.82 -16.67 -36.08
C ILE A 612 -31.36 -18.10 -36.29
N SER A 613 -30.30 -18.50 -35.63
CA SER A 613 -29.69 -19.83 -35.72
C SER A 613 -28.98 -20.22 -34.46
N THR A 614 -28.92 -21.53 -34.21
CA THR A 614 -28.08 -22.10 -33.16
C THR A 614 -26.86 -22.76 -33.82
N GLU A 615 -25.64 -22.40 -33.36
CA GLU A 615 -24.39 -22.93 -33.88
C GLU A 615 -23.64 -23.73 -32.81
N GLU A 616 -22.83 -24.67 -33.24
CA GLU A 616 -22.02 -25.52 -32.38
C GLU A 616 -20.53 -25.34 -32.69
N ALA A 617 -19.75 -25.01 -31.66
CA ALA A 617 -18.29 -25.01 -31.73
C ALA A 617 -17.76 -26.35 -31.20
N GLY A 618 -16.93 -27.02 -31.98
CA GLY A 618 -16.25 -28.24 -31.54
C GLY A 618 -15.18 -27.98 -30.45
N ASP A 619 -14.73 -29.06 -29.82
CA ASP A 619 -13.75 -29.00 -28.72
C ASP A 619 -12.46 -28.27 -29.15
N TRP A 620 -12.05 -27.30 -28.33
CA TRP A 620 -10.88 -26.43 -28.57
C TRP A 620 -10.91 -25.59 -29.87
N LYS A 621 -11.99 -25.52 -30.58
CA LYS A 621 -12.12 -24.64 -31.74
C LYS A 621 -12.52 -23.25 -31.32
N SER A 622 -11.85 -22.23 -31.85
CA SER A 622 -12.26 -20.85 -31.68
C SER A 622 -13.52 -20.55 -32.46
N PHE A 623 -14.55 -20.04 -31.82
CA PHE A 623 -15.79 -19.61 -32.44
C PHE A 623 -15.97 -18.08 -32.44
N LYS A 624 -15.20 -17.37 -31.62
CA LYS A 624 -15.14 -15.91 -31.61
C LYS A 624 -13.74 -15.43 -31.21
N THR A 625 -13.22 -14.51 -32.00
CA THR A 625 -11.92 -13.90 -31.73
C THR A 625 -12.05 -12.38 -31.63
N TYR A 626 -11.46 -11.80 -30.64
CA TYR A 626 -11.33 -10.37 -30.46
C TYR A 626 -9.86 -9.96 -30.51
N HIS A 627 -9.58 -8.85 -31.21
CA HIS A 627 -8.26 -8.23 -31.31
C HIS A 627 -8.28 -6.86 -30.72
N ALA A 628 -7.30 -6.54 -29.86
CA ALA A 628 -7.28 -5.25 -29.19
C ALA A 628 -5.84 -4.72 -29.05
N PRO A 629 -5.49 -3.68 -29.81
CA PRO A 629 -4.36 -2.85 -29.46
C PRO A 629 -4.70 -1.99 -28.23
N GLU A 630 -3.78 -1.91 -27.29
CA GLU A 630 -3.88 -1.10 -26.09
C GLU A 630 -2.64 -0.22 -25.97
N PHE A 631 -2.83 1.06 -25.71
CA PHE A 631 -1.77 2.05 -25.64
C PHE A 631 -1.60 2.56 -24.21
N ARG A 632 -0.38 2.81 -23.83
CA ARG A 632 0.03 3.39 -22.53
C ARG A 632 0.94 4.56 -22.80
N LEU A 633 0.63 5.68 -22.17
CA LEU A 633 1.45 6.89 -22.24
C LEU A 633 1.53 7.50 -20.84
N SER A 634 2.72 7.80 -20.39
CA SER A 634 2.93 8.60 -19.19
C SER A 634 4.10 9.54 -19.42
N ALA A 635 3.98 10.77 -18.95
CA ALA A 635 5.02 11.78 -19.04
C ALA A 635 5.17 12.48 -17.70
N ARG A 636 6.43 12.80 -17.35
CA ARG A 636 6.79 13.58 -16.18
C ARG A 636 7.69 14.73 -16.55
N TYR A 637 7.38 15.91 -16.01
CA TYR A 637 8.29 17.06 -16.02
C TYR A 637 8.60 17.50 -14.58
N ALA A 638 9.86 17.38 -14.18
CA ALA A 638 10.35 17.81 -12.88
C ALA A 638 10.89 19.25 -12.95
N PHE A 639 10.26 20.16 -12.21
CA PHE A 639 10.74 21.54 -12.05
C PHE A 639 11.94 21.60 -11.10
N SER A 640 11.88 20.77 -10.03
CA SER A 640 12.93 20.59 -9.03
C SER A 640 12.94 19.14 -8.54
N SER A 641 13.86 18.78 -7.66
CA SER A 641 13.93 17.45 -7.05
C SER A 641 12.68 17.09 -6.22
N ASP A 642 11.96 18.10 -5.73
CA ASP A 642 10.81 17.99 -4.84
C ASP A 642 9.48 18.39 -5.49
N PHE A 643 9.47 18.78 -6.79
CA PHE A 643 8.28 19.22 -7.50
C PHE A 643 8.23 18.70 -8.93
N SER A 644 7.13 18.01 -9.28
CA SER A 644 6.88 17.53 -10.64
C SER A 644 5.41 17.60 -11.03
N ILE A 645 5.17 17.67 -12.33
CA ILE A 645 3.86 17.49 -12.95
C ILE A 645 3.94 16.23 -13.81
N LYS A 646 2.87 15.44 -13.79
CA LYS A 646 2.73 14.23 -14.56
C LYS A 646 1.41 14.20 -15.31
N ALA A 647 1.41 13.55 -16.46
CA ALA A 647 0.19 13.29 -17.25
C ALA A 647 0.28 11.89 -17.86
N GLY A 648 -0.86 11.26 -18.08
CA GLY A 648 -0.90 9.94 -18.67
C GLY A 648 -2.24 9.60 -19.31
N ALA A 649 -2.21 8.63 -20.22
CA ALA A 649 -3.38 8.08 -20.89
C ALA A 649 -3.21 6.56 -21.07
N ASN A 650 -4.29 5.82 -20.85
CA ASN A 650 -4.32 4.36 -21.03
C ASN A 650 -5.57 3.96 -21.78
N THR A 651 -5.42 3.03 -22.73
CA THR A 651 -6.55 2.24 -23.26
C THR A 651 -6.48 0.84 -22.68
N LEU A 652 -7.62 0.28 -22.29
CA LEU A 652 -7.72 -0.98 -21.58
C LEU A 652 -8.85 -1.85 -22.14
N ARG A 653 -8.74 -3.17 -21.97
CA ARG A 653 -9.76 -4.16 -22.34
C ARG A 653 -10.01 -5.14 -21.22
N GLN A 654 -11.25 -5.65 -21.15
CA GLN A 654 -11.63 -6.70 -20.20
C GLN A 654 -12.46 -7.77 -20.88
N TYR A 655 -12.12 -9.04 -20.65
CA TYR A 655 -12.70 -10.20 -21.35
C TYR A 655 -13.42 -11.17 -20.41
N ILE A 656 -13.28 -11.03 -19.12
CA ILE A 656 -14.02 -11.76 -18.09
C ILE A 656 -14.78 -10.78 -17.22
N HIS A 657 -16.07 -10.99 -17.04
CA HIS A 657 -17.00 -10.06 -16.44
C HIS A 657 -17.70 -10.69 -15.26
N LYS A 658 -17.94 -9.91 -14.21
CA LYS A 658 -18.83 -10.28 -13.12
C LYS A 658 -20.20 -9.66 -13.42
N ILE A 659 -21.22 -10.48 -13.40
CA ILE A 659 -22.61 -10.08 -13.55
C ILE A 659 -23.27 -10.22 -12.19
N SER A 660 -23.75 -9.10 -11.63
CA SER A 660 -24.35 -9.07 -10.31
C SER A 660 -25.42 -8.00 -10.27
N ASN A 661 -26.53 -8.28 -9.62
CA ASN A 661 -27.58 -7.30 -9.33
C ASN A 661 -27.38 -6.64 -7.94
N THR A 662 -26.28 -6.91 -7.27
CA THR A 662 -25.93 -6.34 -5.99
C THR A 662 -24.68 -5.48 -6.09
N THR A 663 -24.64 -4.38 -5.35
CA THR A 663 -23.44 -3.53 -5.26
C THR A 663 -22.34 -4.17 -4.44
N VAL A 664 -22.69 -5.07 -3.54
CA VAL A 664 -21.75 -5.81 -2.70
C VAL A 664 -21.35 -7.07 -3.43
N MET A 665 -20.04 -7.31 -3.55
CA MET A 665 -19.53 -8.55 -4.13
C MET A 665 -19.99 -9.72 -3.27
N SER A 666 -20.81 -10.59 -3.86
CA SER A 666 -21.30 -11.82 -3.24
C SER A 666 -20.52 -13.02 -3.74
N PRO A 667 -20.32 -14.05 -2.93
CA PRO A 667 -19.80 -15.32 -3.43
C PRO A 667 -20.66 -15.94 -4.55
N THR A 668 -21.95 -15.58 -4.59
CA THR A 668 -22.91 -16.07 -5.57
C THR A 668 -22.98 -15.25 -6.86
N ASP A 669 -22.12 -14.25 -7.02
CA ASP A 669 -22.03 -13.47 -8.27
C ASP A 669 -21.63 -14.36 -9.45
N THR A 670 -22.30 -14.19 -10.57
CA THR A 670 -22.03 -14.94 -11.79
C THR A 670 -20.88 -14.31 -12.57
N TRP A 671 -19.94 -15.13 -13.00
CA TRP A 671 -18.88 -14.72 -13.92
C TRP A 671 -19.15 -15.22 -15.33
N LYS A 672 -18.74 -14.44 -16.32
CA LYS A 672 -18.97 -14.69 -17.74
C LYS A 672 -17.76 -14.29 -18.57
N LEU A 673 -17.35 -15.14 -19.53
CA LEU A 673 -16.36 -14.78 -20.52
C LEU A 673 -17.02 -14.04 -21.71
N SER A 674 -16.26 -13.16 -22.36
CA SER A 674 -16.66 -12.61 -23.64
C SER A 674 -16.80 -13.72 -24.68
N ASP A 675 -17.86 -13.65 -25.47
CA ASP A 675 -18.17 -14.65 -26.50
C ASP A 675 -18.80 -13.99 -27.74
N ALA A 676 -19.61 -14.72 -28.51
CA ALA A 676 -20.30 -14.20 -29.71
C ALA A 676 -21.27 -13.07 -29.37
N ASN A 677 -21.94 -13.14 -28.20
CA ASN A 677 -23.04 -12.26 -27.80
C ASN A 677 -22.60 -11.20 -26.78
N ILE A 678 -21.59 -11.49 -25.98
CA ILE A 678 -21.07 -10.58 -24.95
C ILE A 678 -19.69 -10.05 -25.35
N LYS A 679 -19.66 -8.75 -25.70
CA LYS A 679 -18.44 -8.07 -26.15
C LYS A 679 -17.49 -7.76 -24.99
N PRO A 680 -16.17 -7.67 -25.24
CA PRO A 680 -15.22 -7.17 -24.27
C PRO A 680 -15.50 -5.71 -23.89
N GLN A 681 -15.47 -5.41 -22.60
CA GLN A 681 -15.53 -4.02 -22.13
C GLN A 681 -14.26 -3.26 -22.53
N LYS A 682 -14.42 -1.97 -22.81
CA LYS A 682 -13.34 -1.06 -23.23
C LYS A 682 -13.27 0.12 -22.27
N GLY A 683 -12.05 0.53 -21.93
CA GLY A 683 -11.80 1.69 -21.12
C GLY A 683 -10.75 2.60 -21.73
N LEU A 684 -10.99 3.91 -21.70
CA LEU A 684 -10.01 4.95 -21.97
C LEU A 684 -9.93 5.84 -20.73
N GLN A 685 -8.75 6.03 -20.19
CA GLN A 685 -8.52 6.93 -19.06
C GLN A 685 -7.42 7.92 -19.40
N VAL A 686 -7.67 9.19 -19.10
CA VAL A 686 -6.67 10.26 -19.09
C VAL A 686 -6.57 10.81 -17.66
N ALA A 687 -5.37 11.17 -17.24
CA ALA A 687 -5.15 11.72 -15.91
C ALA A 687 -3.96 12.68 -15.92
N ALA A 688 -3.98 13.63 -14.99
CA ALA A 688 -2.87 14.53 -14.73
C ALA A 688 -2.72 14.76 -13.22
N GLY A 689 -1.50 15.03 -12.77
CA GLY A 689 -1.25 15.22 -11.35
C GLY A 689 -0.05 16.12 -11.07
N ILE A 690 -0.13 16.76 -9.91
CA ILE A 690 0.90 17.63 -9.36
C ILE A 690 1.42 16.95 -8.09
N TYR A 691 2.74 16.85 -7.96
CA TYR A 691 3.43 16.22 -6.84
C TYR A 691 4.45 17.18 -6.24
N LYS A 692 4.30 17.49 -4.96
CA LYS A 692 5.20 18.37 -4.24
C LYS A 692 5.51 17.80 -2.86
N ASN A 693 6.79 17.78 -2.54
CA ASN A 693 7.27 17.44 -1.21
C ASN A 693 7.63 18.74 -0.46
N PHE A 694 7.37 18.76 0.85
CA PHE A 694 7.66 19.88 1.74
C PHE A 694 8.52 19.43 2.92
N LEU A 695 9.14 20.38 3.62
CA LEU A 695 9.93 20.17 4.84
C LEU A 695 10.98 19.06 4.64
N ASP A 696 11.89 19.29 3.70
CA ASP A 696 12.95 18.34 3.34
C ASP A 696 12.40 16.93 3.06
N ASN A 697 11.36 16.89 2.23
CA ASN A 697 10.64 15.66 1.86
C ASN A 697 9.96 14.92 3.03
N THR A 698 9.72 15.57 4.17
CA THR A 698 8.98 14.95 5.30
C THR A 698 7.49 14.83 5.03
N ILE A 699 6.94 15.74 4.24
CA ILE A 699 5.53 15.77 3.86
C ILE A 699 5.44 15.64 2.35
N GLU A 700 4.75 14.59 1.89
CA GLU A 700 4.43 14.35 0.49
C GLU A 700 3.01 14.83 0.21
N THR A 701 2.83 15.56 -0.88
CA THR A 701 1.50 15.96 -1.34
C THR A 701 1.29 15.60 -2.79
N SER A 702 0.07 15.23 -3.14
CA SER A 702 -0.36 15.07 -4.51
C SER A 702 -1.77 15.58 -4.73
N ILE A 703 -1.99 16.13 -5.93
CA ILE A 703 -3.30 16.48 -6.46
C ILE A 703 -3.39 15.81 -7.81
N GLU A 704 -4.37 14.94 -7.99
CA GLU A 704 -4.56 14.18 -9.22
C GLU A 704 -5.98 14.39 -9.75
N GLY A 705 -6.14 14.63 -11.04
CA GLY A 705 -7.41 14.67 -11.73
C GLY A 705 -7.47 13.59 -12.80
N TYR A 706 -8.65 13.01 -13.01
CA TYR A 706 -8.83 11.98 -14.03
C TYR A 706 -10.19 12.10 -14.72
N TYR A 707 -10.23 11.63 -15.96
CA TYR A 707 -11.44 11.36 -16.74
C TYR A 707 -11.33 10.02 -17.41
N LYS A 708 -12.38 9.20 -17.31
CA LYS A 708 -12.45 7.82 -17.82
C LYS A 708 -13.75 7.62 -18.58
N THR A 709 -13.68 7.01 -19.75
CA THR A 709 -14.83 6.50 -20.50
C THR A 709 -14.81 4.97 -20.52
N MET A 710 -16.00 4.39 -20.51
CA MET A 710 -16.21 2.93 -20.59
C MET A 710 -17.23 2.67 -21.68
N GLU A 711 -16.91 1.73 -22.57
CA GLU A 711 -17.79 1.25 -23.62
C GLU A 711 -18.05 -0.23 -23.42
N ASP A 712 -19.21 -0.71 -23.91
CA ASP A 712 -19.66 -2.08 -23.73
C ASP A 712 -19.68 -2.52 -22.25
N TYR A 713 -19.97 -1.56 -21.33
CA TYR A 713 -20.11 -1.84 -19.90
C TYR A 713 -21.37 -2.66 -19.67
N LEU A 714 -21.24 -3.82 -19.00
CA LEU A 714 -22.37 -4.71 -18.76
C LEU A 714 -23.21 -4.25 -17.56
N ASP A 715 -24.49 -4.05 -17.79
CA ASP A 715 -25.54 -3.84 -16.80
C ASP A 715 -26.65 -4.88 -17.05
N TYR A 716 -27.75 -4.85 -16.35
CA TYR A 716 -28.82 -5.82 -16.45
C TYR A 716 -30.19 -5.16 -16.63
N ARG A 717 -31.12 -5.88 -17.27
CA ARG A 717 -32.52 -5.45 -17.42
C ARG A 717 -33.24 -5.48 -16.06
N SER A 718 -34.31 -4.69 -15.93
CA SER A 718 -35.23 -4.84 -14.79
C SER A 718 -35.87 -6.22 -14.80
N GLY A 719 -35.81 -6.92 -13.65
CA GLY A 719 -36.33 -8.28 -13.56
C GLY A 719 -35.40 -9.39 -14.07
N ALA A 720 -34.15 -9.06 -14.43
CA ALA A 720 -33.16 -10.03 -14.92
C ALA A 720 -32.94 -11.20 -13.96
N GLN A 721 -32.89 -12.41 -14.47
CA GLN A 721 -32.48 -13.63 -13.80
C GLN A 721 -30.99 -13.90 -14.08
N LEU A 722 -30.12 -13.73 -13.09
CA LEU A 722 -28.68 -13.82 -13.29
C LEU A 722 -28.10 -15.17 -12.84
N ILE A 723 -28.79 -15.91 -11.97
CA ILE A 723 -28.33 -17.19 -11.45
C ILE A 723 -28.98 -18.33 -12.23
N MET A 724 -28.19 -19.32 -12.66
CA MET A 724 -28.63 -20.48 -13.45
C MET A 724 -29.38 -20.11 -14.74
N ASN A 725 -28.97 -19.00 -15.36
CA ASN A 725 -29.56 -18.57 -16.64
C ASN A 725 -28.74 -19.11 -17.81
N HIS A 726 -29.38 -19.91 -18.64
CA HIS A 726 -28.77 -20.52 -19.84
C HIS A 726 -28.58 -19.52 -21.00
N HIS A 727 -29.36 -18.42 -21.00
CA HIS A 727 -29.38 -17.35 -22.00
C HIS A 727 -29.10 -15.99 -21.33
N ILE A 728 -28.03 -15.91 -20.56
CA ILE A 728 -27.66 -14.70 -19.81
C ILE A 728 -27.54 -13.46 -20.72
N GLU A 729 -27.22 -13.67 -22.02
CA GLU A 729 -27.12 -12.62 -23.02
C GLU A 729 -28.45 -11.91 -23.29
N THR A 730 -29.61 -12.52 -22.93
CA THR A 730 -30.91 -11.88 -23.07
C THR A 730 -31.25 -10.97 -21.90
N ASP A 731 -30.61 -11.14 -20.73
CA ASP A 731 -30.87 -10.41 -19.51
C ASP A 731 -29.84 -9.31 -19.23
N VAL A 732 -28.65 -9.37 -19.85
CA VAL A 732 -27.63 -8.33 -19.74
C VAL A 732 -27.76 -7.31 -20.88
N ILE A 733 -27.37 -6.08 -20.58
CA ILE A 733 -27.37 -4.97 -21.53
C ILE A 733 -26.00 -4.32 -21.58
N SER A 734 -25.68 -3.76 -22.73
CA SER A 734 -24.49 -2.94 -22.92
C SER A 734 -24.82 -1.47 -22.64
N THR A 735 -23.98 -0.79 -21.86
CA THR A 735 -24.10 0.62 -21.52
C THR A 735 -22.79 1.36 -21.78
N THR A 736 -22.90 2.66 -21.94
CA THR A 736 -21.75 3.58 -21.94
C THR A 736 -21.57 4.16 -20.55
N GLY A 737 -20.33 4.20 -20.07
CA GLY A 737 -19.97 4.75 -18.76
C GLY A 737 -19.02 5.94 -18.87
N ARG A 738 -19.10 6.84 -17.88
CA ARG A 738 -18.11 7.89 -17.64
C ARG A 738 -17.80 8.03 -16.16
N ALA A 739 -16.54 8.31 -15.85
CA ALA A 739 -16.12 8.59 -14.49
C ALA A 739 -15.09 9.72 -14.49
N TYR A 740 -15.21 10.65 -13.55
CA TYR A 740 -14.25 11.73 -13.37
C TYR A 740 -14.11 12.10 -11.91
N GLY A 741 -12.96 12.66 -11.55
CA GLY A 741 -12.72 13.05 -10.16
C GLY A 741 -11.40 13.77 -9.96
N VAL A 742 -11.28 14.31 -8.73
CA VAL A 742 -10.07 14.94 -8.21
C VAL A 742 -9.72 14.28 -6.88
N GLU A 743 -8.47 13.91 -6.74
CA GLU A 743 -7.89 13.23 -5.57
C GLU A 743 -6.84 14.12 -4.93
N LEU A 744 -6.90 14.29 -3.61
CA LEU A 744 -5.94 15.02 -2.81
C LEU A 744 -5.32 14.05 -1.80
N MET A 745 -4.01 14.05 -1.63
CA MET A 745 -3.31 13.28 -0.62
C MET A 745 -2.24 14.13 0.05
N LEU A 746 -2.18 14.04 1.37
CA LEU A 746 -1.12 14.57 2.20
C LEU A 746 -0.62 13.44 3.07
N LYS A 747 0.64 13.02 2.89
CA LYS A 747 1.27 11.92 3.62
C LYS A 747 2.48 12.42 4.39
N LYS A 748 2.56 12.06 5.67
CA LYS A 748 3.72 12.31 6.53
C LYS A 748 4.23 10.97 7.05
N THR A 749 5.48 10.63 6.72
CA THR A 749 6.03 9.30 7.00
C THR A 749 7.00 9.26 8.18
N GLN A 750 7.44 10.40 8.69
CA GLN A 750 8.45 10.48 9.76
C GLN A 750 7.99 11.31 10.96
N GLY A 751 8.70 11.12 12.07
CA GLY A 751 8.49 11.81 13.33
C GLY A 751 7.47 11.12 14.24
N LYS A 752 7.09 11.80 15.33
CA LYS A 752 6.12 11.25 16.29
C LYS A 752 4.73 11.02 15.69
N LEU A 753 4.28 11.92 14.81
CA LEU A 753 3.04 11.78 14.06
C LEU A 753 3.39 11.37 12.64
N ASN A 754 2.89 10.20 12.20
CA ASN A 754 2.97 9.70 10.84
C ASN A 754 1.60 9.21 10.37
N GLY A 755 1.40 9.14 9.04
CA GLY A 755 0.12 8.76 8.45
C GLY A 755 -0.24 9.63 7.25
N TRP A 756 -1.50 9.60 6.85
CA TRP A 756 -1.98 10.40 5.71
C TRP A 756 -3.42 10.86 5.88
N ILE A 757 -3.73 11.90 5.15
CA ILE A 757 -5.07 12.42 4.91
C ILE A 757 -5.32 12.31 3.43
N SER A 758 -6.47 11.79 3.05
CA SER A 758 -6.91 11.79 1.66
C SER A 758 -8.33 12.33 1.53
N TYR A 759 -8.57 13.05 0.43
CA TYR A 759 -9.90 13.49 0.03
C TYR A 759 -10.06 13.20 -1.45
N ALA A 760 -11.22 12.69 -1.83
CA ALA A 760 -11.57 12.47 -3.22
C ALA A 760 -12.99 12.99 -3.49
N TYR A 761 -13.10 13.78 -4.56
CA TYR A 761 -14.37 14.05 -5.22
C TYR A 761 -14.42 13.28 -6.52
N SER A 762 -15.49 12.51 -6.75
CA SER A 762 -15.64 11.77 -8.01
C SER A 762 -17.10 11.52 -8.34
N LYS A 763 -17.37 11.35 -9.62
CA LYS A 763 -18.69 10.98 -10.12
C LYS A 763 -18.57 9.89 -11.17
N THR A 764 -19.43 8.86 -11.05
CA THR A 764 -19.51 7.74 -11.99
C THR A 764 -20.94 7.58 -12.48
N GLN A 765 -21.12 7.61 -13.77
CA GLN A 765 -22.44 7.57 -14.41
C GLN A 765 -22.45 6.57 -15.57
N LEU A 766 -23.58 5.93 -15.77
CA LEU A 766 -23.87 5.02 -16.85
C LEU A 766 -25.01 5.57 -17.71
N ARG A 767 -25.08 5.15 -18.94
CA ARG A 767 -26.16 5.49 -19.87
C ARG A 767 -26.42 4.31 -20.80
N GLN A 768 -27.66 3.96 -20.97
CA GLN A 768 -28.09 3.03 -22.02
C GLN A 768 -28.40 3.84 -23.28
N ASP A 769 -27.49 3.82 -24.24
CA ASP A 769 -27.54 4.57 -25.48
C ASP A 769 -27.55 3.67 -26.71
N ASP A 770 -27.94 2.39 -26.55
CA ASP A 770 -28.09 1.44 -27.64
C ASP A 770 -29.35 1.78 -28.48
N PRO A 771 -29.21 2.10 -29.75
CA PRO A 771 -30.34 2.53 -30.61
C PRO A 771 -31.38 1.44 -30.84
N ARG A 772 -31.12 0.19 -30.50
CA ARG A 772 -32.02 -0.95 -30.58
C ARG A 772 -33.04 -1.04 -29.45
N VAL A 773 -32.90 -0.15 -28.44
CA VAL A 773 -33.74 -0.14 -27.23
C VAL A 773 -34.81 0.94 -27.38
N ASP A 774 -36.09 0.51 -27.41
CA ASP A 774 -37.24 1.44 -27.49
C ASP A 774 -37.50 2.17 -26.17
N ASP A 775 -37.29 1.52 -25.04
CA ASP A 775 -37.49 2.09 -23.70
C ASP A 775 -36.19 1.95 -22.86
N PRO A 776 -35.23 2.90 -23.08
CA PRO A 776 -33.96 2.82 -22.40
C PRO A 776 -34.09 3.21 -20.92
N ILE A 777 -33.22 2.67 -20.08
CA ILE A 777 -33.13 3.00 -18.64
C ILE A 777 -33.09 4.52 -18.47
N ASN A 778 -33.98 5.06 -17.60
CA ASN A 778 -34.10 6.48 -17.32
C ASN A 778 -34.25 7.33 -18.60
N ASN A 779 -35.00 6.85 -19.58
CA ASN A 779 -35.22 7.50 -20.90
C ASN A 779 -33.94 7.79 -21.68
N GLY A 780 -32.87 7.02 -21.46
CA GLY A 780 -31.57 7.24 -22.10
C GLY A 780 -30.72 8.36 -21.47
N ASP A 781 -31.14 8.88 -20.32
CA ASP A 781 -30.36 9.86 -19.57
C ASP A 781 -29.26 9.20 -18.74
N TRP A 782 -28.25 10.00 -18.33
CA TRP A 782 -27.17 9.57 -17.45
C TRP A 782 -27.69 9.27 -16.04
N TYR A 783 -27.48 8.07 -15.52
CA TYR A 783 -27.77 7.69 -14.14
C TYR A 783 -26.49 7.33 -13.37
N ASN A 784 -26.52 7.46 -12.04
CA ASN A 784 -25.36 7.12 -11.23
C ASN A 784 -25.14 5.62 -11.19
N ALA A 785 -23.87 5.18 -11.27
CA ALA A 785 -23.52 3.78 -11.01
C ALA A 785 -23.82 3.41 -9.56
N ASP A 786 -24.16 2.16 -9.27
CA ASP A 786 -24.55 1.65 -7.94
C ASP A 786 -23.55 1.96 -6.84
N TYR A 787 -22.28 2.07 -7.18
CA TYR A 787 -21.17 2.33 -6.28
C TYR A 787 -20.70 3.79 -6.30
N ASP A 788 -21.43 4.70 -6.95
CA ASP A 788 -21.07 6.14 -6.98
C ASP A 788 -21.17 6.77 -5.60
N LYS A 789 -20.06 7.33 -5.10
CA LYS A 789 -19.95 8.08 -3.85
C LYS A 789 -19.17 9.35 -4.13
N PRO A 790 -19.84 10.52 -4.25
CA PRO A 790 -19.20 11.75 -4.67
C PRO A 790 -18.07 12.22 -3.77
N HIS A 791 -18.26 12.19 -2.47
CA HIS A 791 -17.28 12.68 -1.51
C HIS A 791 -16.75 11.57 -0.63
N GLU A 792 -15.43 11.51 -0.50
CA GLU A 792 -14.74 10.64 0.45
C GLU A 792 -13.66 11.41 1.18
N PHE A 793 -13.62 11.28 2.49
CA PHE A 793 -12.55 11.79 3.36
C PHE A 793 -12.02 10.64 4.21
N LYS A 794 -10.71 10.45 4.20
CA LYS A 794 -10.03 9.39 4.96
C LYS A 794 -8.83 9.94 5.68
N PHE A 795 -8.67 9.52 6.91
CA PHE A 795 -7.51 9.79 7.75
C PHE A 795 -6.99 8.47 8.33
N ALA A 796 -5.71 8.21 8.18
CA ALA A 796 -5.00 7.14 8.86
C ALA A 796 -3.76 7.74 9.52
N GLY A 797 -3.67 7.67 10.83
CA GLY A 797 -2.60 8.31 11.58
C GLY A 797 -2.15 7.48 12.78
N ASN A 798 -0.85 7.56 13.07
CA ASN A 798 -0.22 6.96 14.23
C ASN A 798 0.63 8.02 14.95
N TYR A 799 0.40 8.18 16.24
CA TYR A 799 1.16 9.09 17.11
C TYR A 799 2.00 8.28 18.11
N LYS A 800 3.32 8.39 17.99
CA LYS A 800 4.29 7.75 18.89
C LYS A 800 4.56 8.65 20.09
N PHE A 801 4.05 8.28 21.27
CA PHE A 801 4.40 8.97 22.53
C PHE A 801 5.86 8.72 22.88
N THR A 802 6.26 7.46 22.77
CA THR A 802 7.62 6.96 22.99
C THR A 802 7.95 5.91 21.92
N GLN A 803 9.11 5.30 21.97
CA GLN A 803 9.44 4.14 21.13
C GLN A 803 8.57 2.90 21.42
N ARG A 804 7.89 2.85 22.58
CA ARG A 804 7.11 1.71 23.06
C ARG A 804 5.60 1.91 22.99
N TYR A 805 5.14 3.14 23.03
CA TYR A 805 3.73 3.47 23.12
C TYR A 805 3.30 4.32 21.93
N SER A 806 2.30 3.88 21.24
CA SER A 806 1.70 4.63 20.15
C SER A 806 0.18 4.55 20.16
N LEU A 807 -0.45 5.60 19.65
CA LEU A 807 -1.89 5.69 19.42
C LEU A 807 -2.12 5.80 17.92
N SER A 808 -2.93 4.91 17.39
CA SER A 808 -3.30 4.90 15.99
C SER A 808 -4.78 5.17 15.84
N MET A 809 -5.16 5.94 14.84
CA MET A 809 -6.54 6.31 14.55
C MET A 809 -6.81 6.26 13.06
N ASN A 810 -7.95 5.69 12.69
CA ASN A 810 -8.54 5.78 11.36
C ASN A 810 -9.85 6.53 11.42
N CYS A 811 -10.12 7.31 10.39
CA CYS A 811 -11.41 7.94 10.16
C CYS A 811 -11.78 7.78 8.69
N ASP A 812 -13.00 7.32 8.42
CA ASP A 812 -13.51 7.10 7.06
C ASP A 812 -14.91 7.71 6.97
N TYR A 813 -15.05 8.68 6.06
CA TYR A 813 -16.32 9.29 5.70
C TYR A 813 -16.55 9.15 4.21
N SER A 814 -17.75 8.74 3.81
CA SER A 814 -18.18 8.79 2.42
C SER A 814 -19.66 9.10 2.29
N THR A 815 -20.02 9.81 1.21
CA THR A 815 -21.43 9.97 0.84
C THR A 815 -22.08 8.62 0.56
N GLY A 816 -23.39 8.54 0.80
CA GLY A 816 -24.18 7.34 0.57
C GLY A 816 -24.21 6.94 -0.91
N ARG A 817 -24.20 5.63 -1.16
CA ARG A 817 -24.33 5.09 -2.52
C ARG A 817 -25.74 5.25 -3.07
N PRO A 818 -25.92 5.29 -4.40
CA PRO A 818 -27.24 5.35 -5.02
C PRO A 818 -28.08 4.10 -4.75
N ILE A 819 -29.39 4.28 -4.83
CA ILE A 819 -30.39 3.22 -4.67
C ILE A 819 -31.66 3.58 -5.47
N THR A 820 -32.28 2.55 -6.05
CA THR A 820 -33.63 2.60 -6.61
C THR A 820 -34.62 2.25 -5.50
N VAL A 821 -35.64 3.08 -5.31
CA VAL A 821 -36.60 2.90 -4.21
C VAL A 821 -38.00 2.63 -4.74
N PRO A 822 -38.77 1.73 -4.11
CA PRO A 822 -40.19 1.62 -4.40
C PRO A 822 -40.91 2.86 -3.85
N THR A 823 -41.63 3.56 -4.69
CA THR A 823 -42.32 4.82 -4.34
C THR A 823 -43.80 4.66 -4.06
N SER A 824 -44.44 3.74 -4.75
CA SER A 824 -45.88 3.49 -4.61
C SER A 824 -46.22 2.07 -5.03
N LYS A 825 -47.47 1.70 -4.74
CA LYS A 825 -48.11 0.47 -5.25
C LYS A 825 -49.33 0.84 -6.07
N TYR A 826 -49.60 0.06 -7.08
CA TYR A 826 -50.79 0.21 -7.89
C TYR A 826 -51.40 -1.15 -8.22
N GLN A 827 -52.69 -1.18 -8.48
CA GLN A 827 -53.40 -2.38 -8.90
C GLN A 827 -53.62 -2.33 -10.43
N TYR A 828 -53.28 -3.43 -11.09
CA TYR A 828 -53.50 -3.62 -12.52
C TYR A 828 -53.90 -5.07 -12.83
N ALA A 829 -54.93 -5.29 -13.61
CA ALA A 829 -55.39 -6.60 -14.03
C ALA A 829 -55.56 -7.63 -12.86
N GLY A 830 -55.99 -7.15 -11.68
CA GLY A 830 -56.20 -7.99 -10.51
C GLY A 830 -54.95 -8.31 -9.68
N GLY A 831 -53.77 -7.85 -10.10
CA GLY A 831 -52.50 -7.96 -9.39
C GLY A 831 -52.09 -6.66 -8.72
N GLU A 832 -51.33 -6.75 -7.62
CA GLU A 832 -50.67 -5.60 -6.97
C GLU A 832 -49.25 -5.49 -7.48
N TYR A 833 -48.88 -4.32 -8.00
CA TYR A 833 -47.59 -4.01 -8.56
C TYR A 833 -46.91 -2.88 -7.77
N VAL A 834 -45.57 -2.93 -7.70
CA VAL A 834 -44.75 -1.89 -7.09
C VAL A 834 -44.22 -0.95 -8.16
N TYR A 835 -44.39 0.35 -7.97
CA TYR A 835 -43.83 1.37 -8.81
C TYR A 835 -42.51 1.86 -8.19
N TYR A 836 -41.44 1.79 -8.97
CA TYR A 836 -40.11 2.17 -8.54
C TYR A 836 -39.75 3.58 -9.06
N SER A 837 -38.85 4.26 -8.33
CA SER A 837 -38.17 5.45 -8.82
C SER A 837 -37.34 5.14 -10.06
N GLU A 838 -36.86 6.18 -10.74
CA GLU A 838 -35.78 6.01 -11.72
C GLU A 838 -34.59 5.26 -11.12
N ARG A 839 -33.81 4.55 -11.95
CA ARG A 839 -32.67 3.76 -11.50
C ARG A 839 -31.64 4.68 -10.81
N ASN A 840 -31.28 4.34 -9.57
CA ASN A 840 -30.25 5.02 -8.78
C ASN A 840 -30.51 6.51 -8.52
N GLN A 841 -31.78 6.91 -8.46
CA GLN A 841 -32.20 8.30 -8.23
C GLN A 841 -31.91 8.77 -6.81
N TYR A 842 -32.11 7.93 -5.81
CA TYR A 842 -31.93 8.25 -4.39
C TYR A 842 -30.62 7.74 -3.85
N ARG A 843 -30.26 8.11 -2.60
CA ARG A 843 -29.05 7.63 -1.92
C ARG A 843 -29.38 7.10 -0.52
N ILE A 844 -28.65 6.05 -0.10
CA ILE A 844 -28.65 5.63 1.30
C ILE A 844 -27.91 6.68 2.15
N PRO A 845 -28.08 6.69 3.50
CA PRO A 845 -27.36 7.62 4.37
C PRO A 845 -25.83 7.51 4.24
N ASP A 846 -25.16 8.64 4.49
CA ASP A 846 -23.72 8.73 4.48
C ASP A 846 -23.06 7.80 5.49
N PHE A 847 -21.93 7.27 5.12
CA PHE A 847 -21.08 6.42 5.94
C PHE A 847 -20.11 7.26 6.76
N PHE A 848 -19.92 6.89 8.03
CA PHE A 848 -18.85 7.44 8.88
C PHE A 848 -18.40 6.40 9.89
N ARG A 849 -17.09 6.18 9.99
CA ARG A 849 -16.49 5.30 10.99
C ARG A 849 -15.19 5.90 11.51
N MET A 850 -14.96 5.69 12.82
CA MET A 850 -13.72 6.03 13.50
C MET A 850 -13.25 4.81 14.29
N ASP A 851 -11.99 4.42 14.09
CA ASP A 851 -11.34 3.31 14.78
C ASP A 851 -10.12 3.83 15.54
N LEU A 852 -9.88 3.31 16.73
CA LEU A 852 -8.77 3.72 17.61
C LEU A 852 -8.03 2.49 18.13
N SER A 853 -6.69 2.56 18.18
CA SER A 853 -5.84 1.51 18.74
C SER A 853 -4.70 2.09 19.55
N PHE A 854 -4.49 1.58 20.74
CA PHE A 854 -3.30 1.84 21.55
C PHE A 854 -2.36 0.65 21.46
N ASN A 855 -1.11 0.89 21.01
CA ASN A 855 -0.13 -0.16 20.76
C ASN A 855 1.00 -0.04 21.78
N ILE A 856 1.39 -1.19 22.34
CA ILE A 856 2.41 -1.35 23.36
C ILE A 856 3.48 -2.31 22.83
N GLU A 857 4.72 -1.83 22.69
CA GLU A 857 5.88 -2.65 22.36
C GLU A 857 6.72 -2.83 23.66
N PRO A 858 6.71 -4.03 24.30
CA PRO A 858 7.48 -4.26 25.52
C PRO A 858 8.99 -4.16 25.28
N SER A 859 9.74 -4.03 26.40
CA SER A 859 11.20 -3.87 26.39
C SER A 859 11.92 -5.13 25.88
N HIS A 860 12.99 -4.96 25.09
CA HIS A 860 13.87 -6.01 24.57
C HIS A 860 14.68 -6.78 25.65
N HIS A 861 14.43 -6.57 26.94
CA HIS A 861 15.16 -7.26 28.02
C HIS A 861 14.69 -8.70 28.30
N LEU A 862 13.59 -9.14 27.66
CA LEU A 862 13.17 -10.55 27.73
C LEU A 862 13.83 -11.30 26.57
N THR A 863 14.96 -11.93 26.83
CA THR A 863 15.83 -12.60 25.86
C THR A 863 15.20 -13.79 25.11
N LEU A 864 14.03 -14.28 25.52
CA LEU A 864 13.31 -15.38 24.87
C LEU A 864 12.19 -14.95 23.92
N LEU A 865 11.72 -13.69 24.01
CA LEU A 865 10.61 -13.15 23.20
C LEU A 865 11.04 -11.77 22.68
N THR A 866 11.86 -11.74 21.67
CA THR A 866 12.63 -10.57 21.25
C THR A 866 11.78 -9.41 20.76
N HIS A 867 10.56 -9.66 20.21
CA HIS A 867 9.68 -8.57 19.79
C HIS A 867 8.21 -8.98 19.98
N SER A 868 7.60 -8.53 21.05
CA SER A 868 6.15 -8.66 21.22
C SER A 868 5.45 -7.32 21.07
N MET A 869 4.20 -7.33 20.60
CA MET A 869 3.36 -6.14 20.50
C MET A 869 1.96 -6.49 21.00
N ILE A 870 1.44 -5.66 21.91
CA ILE A 870 0.05 -5.73 22.34
C ILE A 870 -0.69 -4.53 21.72
N SER A 871 -1.81 -4.79 21.08
CA SER A 871 -2.70 -3.74 20.55
C SER A 871 -4.06 -3.85 21.23
N ILE A 872 -4.52 -2.76 21.84
CA ILE A 872 -5.84 -2.64 22.47
C ILE A 872 -6.58 -1.54 21.74
N GLY A 873 -7.75 -1.81 21.23
CA GLY A 873 -8.45 -0.83 20.42
C GLY A 873 -9.97 -0.99 20.43
N VAL A 874 -10.62 -0.07 19.73
CA VAL A 874 -12.07 -0.04 19.53
C VAL A 874 -12.34 0.18 18.05
N TYR A 875 -13.07 -0.73 17.44
CA TYR A 875 -13.63 -0.59 16.11
C TYR A 875 -14.98 0.13 16.22
N ASN A 876 -15.27 1.05 15.28
CA ASN A 876 -16.46 1.89 15.27
C ASN A 876 -16.68 2.63 16.60
N LEU A 877 -15.69 3.40 17.05
CA LEU A 877 -15.68 4.14 18.32
C LEU A 877 -16.93 5.00 18.51
N THR A 878 -17.49 5.53 17.44
CA THR A 878 -18.70 6.38 17.49
C THR A 878 -20.00 5.59 17.65
N GLY A 879 -19.98 4.26 17.50
CA GLY A 879 -21.18 3.41 17.56
C GLY A 879 -22.22 3.71 16.47
N ARG A 880 -21.80 4.37 15.37
CA ARG A 880 -22.73 4.73 14.30
C ARG A 880 -23.22 3.48 13.56
N LYS A 881 -24.53 3.38 13.39
CA LYS A 881 -25.22 2.37 12.59
C LYS A 881 -25.10 2.76 11.11
N ASN A 882 -24.02 2.37 10.45
CA ASN A 882 -23.83 2.60 9.02
C ASN A 882 -24.76 1.68 8.22
N ALA A 883 -25.48 2.26 7.25
CA ALA A 883 -26.38 1.47 6.43
C ALA A 883 -25.57 0.59 5.45
N TYR A 884 -25.67 -0.72 5.62
CA TYR A 884 -25.16 -1.72 4.67
C TYR A 884 -26.12 -1.84 3.48
N SER A 885 -27.43 -1.98 3.77
CA SER A 885 -28.49 -2.08 2.80
C SER A 885 -29.74 -1.41 3.32
N VAL A 886 -30.67 -1.14 2.43
CA VAL A 886 -32.02 -0.69 2.76
C VAL A 886 -32.98 -1.68 2.11
N TYR A 887 -33.94 -2.20 2.88
CA TYR A 887 -35.00 -3.05 2.38
C TYR A 887 -36.36 -2.43 2.71
N TYR A 888 -37.36 -2.80 1.96
CA TYR A 888 -38.68 -2.23 2.06
C TYR A 888 -39.69 -3.31 2.41
N VAL A 889 -40.56 -3.01 3.39
CA VAL A 889 -41.64 -3.90 3.85
C VAL A 889 -42.96 -3.18 3.69
N ALA A 890 -43.98 -3.89 3.21
CA ALA A 890 -45.33 -3.38 3.17
C ALA A 890 -46.02 -3.60 4.53
N GLU A 891 -46.20 -2.52 5.28
CA GLU A 891 -46.89 -2.54 6.56
C GLU A 891 -48.09 -1.60 6.52
N GLY A 892 -49.28 -2.13 6.83
CA GLY A 892 -50.51 -1.33 6.88
C GLY A 892 -50.86 -0.61 5.57
N GLY A 893 -50.55 -1.23 4.41
CA GLY A 893 -50.78 -0.65 3.09
C GLY A 893 -49.78 0.45 2.67
N ARG A 894 -48.73 0.68 3.47
CA ARG A 894 -47.67 1.65 3.16
C ARG A 894 -46.31 0.92 3.04
N LEU A 895 -45.48 1.39 2.13
CA LEU A 895 -44.09 0.93 2.01
C LEU A 895 -43.23 1.64 3.07
N LYS A 896 -42.62 0.88 3.97
CA LYS A 896 -41.65 1.37 4.95
C LYS A 896 -40.25 0.89 4.60
N GLY A 897 -39.30 1.80 4.58
CA GLY A 897 -37.89 1.49 4.37
C GLY A 897 -37.17 1.25 5.70
N TYR A 898 -36.46 0.14 5.79
CA TYR A 898 -35.64 -0.26 6.95
C TYR A 898 -34.17 -0.28 6.56
N LYS A 899 -33.31 0.28 7.44
CA LYS A 899 -31.87 0.22 7.29
C LYS A 899 -31.32 -1.05 7.96
N MET A 900 -30.59 -1.82 7.22
CA MET A 900 -29.79 -2.90 7.75
C MET A 900 -28.38 -2.38 8.02
N ALA A 901 -27.90 -2.48 9.25
CA ALA A 901 -26.53 -2.18 9.65
C ALA A 901 -25.90 -3.44 10.25
N ILE A 902 -24.64 -3.71 9.92
CA ILE A 902 -23.92 -4.88 10.42
C ILE A 902 -23.35 -4.58 11.81
N PHE A 903 -22.66 -3.44 11.96
CA PHE A 903 -22.12 -2.99 13.22
C PHE A 903 -22.79 -1.70 13.66
N GLY A 904 -23.48 -1.76 14.80
CA GLY A 904 -24.21 -0.61 15.36
C GLY A 904 -23.69 -0.15 16.72
N SER A 905 -22.57 -0.71 17.20
CA SER A 905 -21.97 -0.41 18.50
C SER A 905 -20.44 -0.41 18.42
N PRO A 906 -19.75 0.24 19.36
CA PRO A 906 -18.30 0.13 19.50
C PRO A 906 -17.90 -1.32 19.84
N ILE A 907 -16.90 -1.86 19.16
CA ILE A 907 -16.41 -3.21 19.38
C ILE A 907 -14.96 -3.14 19.90
N PRO A 908 -14.75 -3.40 21.21
CA PRO A 908 -13.40 -3.47 21.75
C PRO A 908 -12.68 -4.71 21.26
N TYR A 909 -11.37 -4.60 21.09
CA TYR A 909 -10.52 -5.73 20.72
C TYR A 909 -9.16 -5.67 21.41
N VAL A 910 -8.51 -6.84 21.49
CA VAL A 910 -7.13 -6.99 21.90
C VAL A 910 -6.44 -7.98 20.96
N SER A 911 -5.20 -7.68 20.62
CA SER A 911 -4.35 -8.62 19.88
C SER A 911 -2.95 -8.65 20.46
N TYR A 912 -2.32 -9.81 20.40
CA TYR A 912 -0.97 -10.06 20.88
C TYR A 912 -0.15 -10.70 19.77
N ASN A 913 0.95 -10.07 19.41
CA ASN A 913 1.89 -10.54 18.39
C ASN A 913 3.23 -10.84 19.04
N ILE A 914 3.78 -12.00 18.76
CA ILE A 914 5.07 -12.49 19.27
C ILE A 914 5.95 -12.80 18.06
N LYS A 915 7.19 -12.32 18.07
CA LYS A 915 8.25 -12.74 17.15
C LYS A 915 9.36 -13.44 17.93
N PHE A 916 9.94 -14.47 17.37
CA PHE A 916 11.04 -15.24 17.98
C PHE A 916 12.02 -15.76 16.91
#